data_bda1f1249b8eb68c8b781638ccb11ae0
#
_entry.id   bda1f1249b8eb68c8b781638ccb11ae0
#
_cell.length_a   1.000
_cell.length_b   1.000
_cell.length_c   1.000
_cell.angle_alpha   90.00
_cell.angle_beta   90.00
_cell.angle_gamma   90.00
#
_symmetry.space_group_name_H-M   'P 1'
#
loop_
_entity.id
_entity.type
_entity.pdbx_description
1 polymer ?
#
loop_
_entity_poly.entity_id
_entity_poly.type
_entity_poly.pdbx_seq_one_letter_code
_entity_poly.pdbx_strand_id
1 'polypeptide(L)'
;MKSVVIKTMALLMWTTSVNAQMIRNDILLSDPAIMADPVSQTYYMTGTGGDIFKSANLEVWTKLDWAINTSDIAWVGVNHTGPHSGQIWAPELYYKDGAYYDVVTFTNPNATTEGTNHSRRSIHILKSDRPEGPFKKIQGGDELYLPASKMAIDGTIWEEDGKKYLIYCYEWVQAGDGAIEYIELKQDLTGTVGESHHICSASDGRAWNTDAVTDGCFMFRTQTGRLGMMWTGWRSGVYVQGVAYSDNGKLNGKWSQSKCPITPDNHGHGMLFRTFDGQLLMSIHSNRNIDLANQHFERHPELFVMDDSGDELRAVMQYKYKYDLTSPSQVVVLNSGFDYSTTAWVNTCDASNRKIADNQGGTVLGKYYESWDANSFTGEIYQELKVPNGTYRLTASAFRSFPVQGAMDDNSAVCLFANEDECEVTATTPQNFSVITHVKDGKLKIGLRSKKKNYQWMGIDNVEVMYYGTEFIAREVVETMVDGEDAVYLMNKKTGTYLNCGKSWGAQALLSSHPLDVYLVELPNGKYALDTQIRNGSTNHYLGADGYMDANMTELKIRMIDSVTCVIHNGKGYIGAATGSDIVKNDLATSASSACRWVIKRKSDLMRELLAATVENPGDATFLVKGANFGRNDTRISFWNGTFERGGEVSNQCAQAPSEAYDVYQTLENIPNGFYEVRVQGFYRHGKATVAANYRNNNREKLDAYWYANEQEQPLTSIFEHADHVIIPAAEADETILGKIPSSLTAASAMFSKGLYQQNMTVEVTNGTLRLGVKKSVTGPVENWTVFDNFELYYLGTKDPSDIGKVISDQKGHPKGIYDLCGRKIPDADTVLRKGIYIVDGRKVVIGK
;
A
#
# COMPACT_ATOMS: atom_id res chain seq x y z
N MET A 1 -59.31 45.70 17.02
CA MET A 1 -58.63 45.23 15.78
C MET A 1 -57.17 45.57 15.90
N LYS A 2 -56.34 44.61 16.25
CA LYS A 2 -54.84 44.70 16.25
C LYS A 2 -54.32 43.70 15.27
N SER A 3 -53.73 44.20 14.19
CA SER A 3 -53.08 43.41 13.14
C SER A 3 -51.76 42.86 13.62
N VAL A 4 -51.58 41.53 13.57
CA VAL A 4 -50.34 40.84 13.84
C VAL A 4 -49.62 40.63 12.50
N VAL A 5 -48.46 41.26 12.34
CA VAL A 5 -47.56 41.05 11.20
C VAL A 5 -46.66 39.86 11.50
N ILE A 6 -46.84 38.74 10.79
CA ILE A 6 -45.96 37.59 10.86
C ILE A 6 -44.79 37.87 9.88
N LYS A 7 -43.56 38.05 10.47
CA LYS A 7 -42.33 38.07 9.68
C LYS A 7 -41.89 36.63 9.41
N THR A 8 -42.03 36.19 8.18
CA THR A 8 -41.45 34.92 7.72
C THR A 8 -39.92 35.08 7.56
N MET A 9 -39.17 34.45 8.41
CA MET A 9 -37.72 34.39 8.31
C MET A 9 -37.38 33.22 7.36
N ALA A 10 -36.95 33.51 6.13
CA ALA A 10 -36.43 32.51 5.23
C ALA A 10 -35.07 32.06 5.70
N LEU A 11 -34.99 30.81 6.18
CA LEU A 11 -33.74 30.13 6.51
C LEU A 11 -33.12 29.69 5.19
N LEU A 12 -32.06 30.37 4.72
CA LEU A 12 -31.22 29.87 3.65
C LEU A 12 -30.43 28.66 4.22
N MET A 13 -30.90 27.48 3.90
CA MET A 13 -30.07 26.28 4.04
C MET A 13 -28.98 26.31 2.97
N TRP A 14 -27.75 26.57 3.38
CA TRP A 14 -26.59 26.28 2.58
C TRP A 14 -26.42 24.76 2.60
N THR A 15 -26.84 24.11 1.52
CA THR A 15 -26.41 22.74 1.25
C THR A 15 -24.96 22.80 0.80
N THR A 16 -24.03 22.59 1.73
CA THR A 16 -22.66 22.24 1.37
C THR A 16 -22.73 20.87 0.72
N SER A 17 -22.65 20.82 -0.60
CA SER A 17 -22.32 19.57 -1.30
C SER A 17 -20.94 19.13 -0.78
N VAL A 18 -20.89 18.04 -0.05
CA VAL A 18 -19.63 17.41 0.32
C VAL A 18 -19.09 16.79 -0.96
N ASN A 19 -18.22 17.50 -1.67
CA ASN A 19 -17.51 16.96 -2.81
C ASN A 19 -16.67 15.76 -2.36
N ALA A 20 -16.85 14.62 -3.01
CA ALA A 20 -16.14 13.40 -2.67
C ALA A 20 -14.62 13.62 -2.81
N GLN A 21 -13.88 13.26 -1.77
CA GLN A 21 -12.42 13.19 -1.83
C GLN A 21 -12.00 11.91 -2.56
N MET A 22 -11.02 12.01 -3.43
CA MET A 22 -10.48 10.91 -4.24
C MET A 22 -8.97 10.82 -4.01
N ILE A 23 -8.45 9.62 -3.95
CA ILE A 23 -7.00 9.39 -4.01
C ILE A 23 -6.56 9.56 -5.47
N ARG A 24 -5.40 10.17 -5.71
CA ARG A 24 -4.89 10.43 -7.07
C ARG A 24 -4.96 9.20 -7.97
N ASN A 25 -4.60 8.03 -7.47
CA ASN A 25 -4.60 6.78 -8.23
C ASN A 25 -5.99 6.30 -8.68
N ASP A 26 -7.06 6.80 -8.08
CA ASP A 26 -8.45 6.46 -8.41
C ASP A 26 -9.07 7.44 -9.42
N ILE A 27 -8.34 8.51 -9.75
CA ILE A 27 -8.80 9.51 -10.73
C ILE A 27 -8.55 8.97 -12.14
N LEU A 28 -9.57 9.02 -12.98
CA LEU A 28 -9.46 8.80 -14.42
C LEU A 28 -9.37 10.17 -15.09
N LEU A 29 -8.20 10.52 -15.57
CA LEU A 29 -7.94 11.80 -16.23
C LEU A 29 -6.78 11.68 -17.21
N SER A 30 -7.00 12.06 -18.46
CA SER A 30 -5.95 12.21 -19.46
C SER A 30 -5.31 13.59 -19.33
N ASP A 31 -4.02 13.69 -19.73
CA ASP A 31 -3.33 14.95 -19.94
C ASP A 31 -3.34 15.86 -18.68
N PRO A 32 -2.95 15.34 -17.50
CA PRO A 32 -3.08 16.07 -16.25
C PRO A 32 -2.09 17.24 -16.18
N ALA A 33 -2.60 18.47 -16.16
CA ALA A 33 -1.82 19.69 -15.90
C ALA A 33 -2.05 20.15 -14.47
N ILE A 34 -0.97 20.37 -13.71
CA ILE A 34 -1.04 20.82 -12.33
C ILE A 34 -0.41 22.20 -12.17
N MET A 35 -1.17 23.11 -11.57
CA MET A 35 -0.72 24.44 -11.15
C MET A 35 -0.63 24.48 -9.62
N ALA A 36 0.52 24.88 -9.08
CA ALA A 36 0.65 25.26 -7.68
C ALA A 36 0.26 26.74 -7.55
N ASP A 37 -0.94 27.02 -7.06
CA ASP A 37 -1.43 28.38 -6.94
C ASP A 37 -0.71 29.15 -5.81
N PRO A 38 0.08 30.19 -6.12
CA PRO A 38 0.80 30.94 -5.11
C PRO A 38 -0.10 31.76 -4.18
N VAL A 39 -1.34 32.04 -4.60
CA VAL A 39 -2.29 32.85 -3.84
C VAL A 39 -2.98 32.04 -2.74
N SER A 40 -3.57 30.91 -3.10
CA SER A 40 -4.31 30.06 -2.15
C SER A 40 -3.43 28.98 -1.50
N GLN A 41 -2.18 28.81 -1.92
CA GLN A 41 -1.31 27.70 -1.49
C GLN A 41 -1.99 26.34 -1.66
N THR A 42 -2.67 26.15 -2.80
CA THR A 42 -3.42 24.96 -3.16
C THR A 42 -3.00 24.50 -4.55
N TYR A 43 -2.92 23.19 -4.75
CA TYR A 43 -2.69 22.61 -6.08
C TYR A 43 -4.00 22.45 -6.82
N TYR A 44 -4.04 22.88 -8.08
CA TYR A 44 -5.15 22.66 -8.99
C TYR A 44 -4.71 21.78 -10.14
N MET A 45 -5.52 20.78 -10.47
CA MET A 45 -5.28 19.85 -11.57
C MET A 45 -6.45 19.89 -12.54
N THR A 46 -6.15 19.97 -13.82
CA THR A 46 -7.12 19.83 -14.92
C THR A 46 -6.59 18.80 -15.92
N GLY A 47 -7.39 18.43 -16.91
CA GLY A 47 -7.02 17.52 -17.99
C GLY A 47 -8.13 17.40 -19.02
N THR A 48 -7.95 16.51 -19.99
CA THR A 48 -8.93 16.26 -21.04
C THR A 48 -10.31 15.99 -20.47
N GLY A 49 -11.33 16.65 -21.05
CA GLY A 49 -12.68 16.72 -20.53
C GLY A 49 -12.96 18.02 -19.76
N GLY A 50 -11.93 18.76 -19.33
CA GLY A 50 -12.02 20.05 -18.64
C GLY A 50 -12.45 19.97 -17.19
N ASP A 51 -12.42 18.78 -16.58
CA ASP A 51 -12.62 18.62 -15.14
C ASP A 51 -11.51 19.33 -14.36
N ILE A 52 -11.84 19.89 -13.20
CA ILE A 52 -10.88 20.53 -12.32
C ILE A 52 -10.93 19.90 -10.92
N PHE A 53 -9.75 19.72 -10.34
CA PHE A 53 -9.55 19.14 -9.01
C PHE A 53 -8.68 20.07 -8.18
N LYS A 54 -8.82 20.04 -6.84
CA LYS A 54 -7.90 20.72 -5.93
C LYS A 54 -7.37 19.80 -4.85
N SER A 55 -6.15 20.06 -4.41
CA SER A 55 -5.46 19.30 -3.38
C SER A 55 -4.54 20.20 -2.55
N ALA A 56 -4.34 19.84 -1.27
CA ALA A 56 -3.34 20.45 -0.41
C ALA A 56 -2.02 19.65 -0.37
N ASN A 57 -2.01 18.40 -0.84
CA ASN A 57 -0.89 17.47 -0.64
C ASN A 57 -0.54 16.62 -1.87
N LEU A 58 -1.18 16.85 -3.02
CA LEU A 58 -0.98 16.11 -4.27
C LEU A 58 -1.39 14.62 -4.22
N GLU A 59 -1.91 14.14 -3.11
CA GLU A 59 -2.34 12.74 -2.92
C GLU A 59 -3.86 12.62 -2.86
N VAL A 60 -4.51 13.48 -2.06
CA VAL A 60 -5.96 13.52 -1.91
C VAL A 60 -6.51 14.73 -2.64
N TRP A 61 -7.44 14.48 -3.54
CA TRP A 61 -8.03 15.47 -4.45
C TRP A 61 -9.53 15.61 -4.25
N THR A 62 -10.02 16.82 -4.40
CA THR A 62 -11.45 17.12 -4.39
C THR A 62 -11.83 17.59 -5.78
N LYS A 63 -12.75 16.88 -6.46
CA LYS A 63 -13.32 17.34 -7.73
C LYS A 63 -14.19 18.56 -7.51
N LEU A 64 -14.00 19.56 -8.34
CA LEU A 64 -14.78 20.81 -8.32
C LEU A 64 -15.86 20.79 -9.40
N ASP A 65 -16.72 21.81 -9.36
CA ASP A 65 -17.69 22.04 -10.43
C ASP A 65 -17.00 22.46 -11.74
N TRP A 66 -17.74 22.39 -12.82
CA TRP A 66 -17.27 22.72 -14.15
C TRP A 66 -16.64 24.11 -14.25
N ALA A 67 -15.41 24.20 -14.76
CA ALA A 67 -14.59 25.41 -14.75
C ALA A 67 -14.60 26.21 -16.05
N ILE A 68 -14.95 25.62 -17.21
CA ILE A 68 -14.86 26.25 -18.54
C ILE A 68 -16.23 26.68 -19.01
N ASN A 69 -16.32 27.89 -19.58
CA ASN A 69 -17.53 28.41 -20.21
C ASN A 69 -17.21 28.89 -21.63
N THR A 70 -17.81 28.25 -22.64
CA THR A 70 -17.57 28.51 -24.06
C THR A 70 -18.67 29.29 -24.73
N SER A 71 -19.63 29.81 -23.97
CA SER A 71 -20.77 30.56 -24.56
C SER A 71 -20.35 31.72 -25.44
N ASP A 72 -19.20 32.31 -25.20
CA ASP A 72 -18.64 33.46 -25.92
C ASP A 72 -17.69 33.07 -27.06
N ILE A 73 -17.59 31.77 -27.40
CA ILE A 73 -16.71 31.23 -28.44
C ILE A 73 -17.55 30.52 -29.50
N ALA A 74 -18.02 31.29 -30.49
CA ALA A 74 -18.89 30.77 -31.55
C ALA A 74 -18.22 29.64 -32.37
N TRP A 75 -16.91 29.67 -32.54
CA TRP A 75 -16.17 28.69 -33.31
C TRP A 75 -16.28 27.27 -32.74
N VAL A 76 -16.41 27.10 -31.43
CA VAL A 76 -16.52 25.75 -30.79
C VAL A 76 -17.72 24.98 -31.31
N GLY A 77 -18.78 25.68 -31.79
CA GLY A 77 -19.89 25.07 -32.51
C GLY A 77 -20.92 24.32 -31.66
N VAL A 78 -20.66 24.14 -30.39
CA VAL A 78 -21.53 23.50 -29.39
C VAL A 78 -21.47 24.27 -28.08
N ASN A 79 -22.57 24.26 -27.35
CA ASN A 79 -22.60 24.91 -26.04
C ASN A 79 -22.00 23.93 -24.96
N HIS A 80 -20.78 24.17 -24.55
CA HIS A 80 -20.12 23.40 -23.52
C HIS A 80 -20.42 23.96 -22.13
N THR A 81 -21.58 23.66 -21.60
CA THR A 81 -22.03 24.11 -20.28
C THR A 81 -22.06 23.00 -19.24
N GLY A 82 -21.55 21.81 -19.58
CA GLY A 82 -21.53 20.63 -18.69
C GLY A 82 -20.16 19.95 -18.59
N PRO A 83 -19.93 19.18 -17.53
CA PRO A 83 -18.72 18.39 -17.35
C PRO A 83 -18.58 17.29 -18.42
N HIS A 84 -17.34 16.83 -18.63
CA HIS A 84 -17.00 15.71 -19.53
C HIS A 84 -17.33 15.91 -21.00
N SER A 85 -17.14 17.11 -21.51
CA SER A 85 -17.23 17.32 -22.95
C SER A 85 -16.05 16.63 -23.65
N GLY A 86 -16.34 15.65 -24.51
CA GLY A 86 -15.34 15.03 -25.40
C GLY A 86 -14.73 16.01 -26.44
N GLN A 87 -15.11 17.28 -26.36
CA GLN A 87 -14.64 18.38 -27.21
C GLN A 87 -13.50 19.19 -26.57
N ILE A 88 -13.15 18.93 -25.32
CA ILE A 88 -12.09 19.61 -24.56
C ILE A 88 -10.91 18.67 -24.39
N TRP A 89 -9.75 19.09 -24.89
CA TRP A 89 -8.53 18.31 -24.86
C TRP A 89 -7.41 19.11 -24.19
N ALA A 90 -6.62 18.44 -23.37
CA ALA A 90 -5.37 18.89 -22.79
C ALA A 90 -5.34 20.36 -22.31
N PRO A 91 -6.22 20.78 -21.39
CA PRO A 91 -6.16 22.11 -20.80
C PRO A 91 -4.95 22.26 -19.88
N GLU A 92 -4.28 23.44 -19.93
CA GLU A 92 -3.15 23.81 -19.06
C GLU A 92 -3.46 25.05 -18.25
N LEU A 93 -3.35 24.98 -16.92
CA LEU A 93 -3.61 26.10 -16.00
C LEU A 93 -2.37 26.93 -15.72
N TYR A 94 -2.53 28.25 -15.77
CA TYR A 94 -1.49 29.22 -15.45
C TYR A 94 -2.00 30.31 -14.52
N TYR A 95 -1.14 30.73 -13.56
CA TYR A 95 -1.33 31.98 -12.84
C TYR A 95 -0.30 33.00 -13.34
N LYS A 96 -0.77 34.13 -13.85
CA LYS A 96 0.07 35.14 -14.47
C LYS A 96 -0.53 36.54 -14.35
N ASP A 97 0.30 37.50 -13.99
CA ASP A 97 -0.10 38.91 -13.90
C ASP A 97 -1.39 39.16 -13.10
N GLY A 98 -1.59 38.37 -12.01
CA GLY A 98 -2.75 38.50 -11.11
C GLY A 98 -4.04 37.87 -11.62
N ALA A 99 -3.99 37.09 -12.69
CA ALA A 99 -5.15 36.37 -13.25
C ALA A 99 -4.78 34.91 -13.55
N TYR A 100 -5.81 34.12 -13.76
CA TYR A 100 -5.69 32.70 -14.12
C TYR A 100 -6.02 32.52 -15.60
N TYR A 101 -5.27 31.68 -16.26
CA TYR A 101 -5.43 31.36 -17.67
C TYR A 101 -5.51 29.85 -17.84
N ASP A 102 -6.32 29.42 -18.83
CA ASP A 102 -6.44 28.05 -19.25
C ASP A 102 -6.20 27.98 -20.75
N VAL A 103 -5.12 27.30 -21.13
CA VAL A 103 -4.79 27.05 -22.54
C VAL A 103 -5.36 25.71 -22.92
N VAL A 104 -6.37 25.73 -23.79
CA VAL A 104 -7.20 24.56 -24.04
C VAL A 104 -7.38 24.30 -25.54
N THR A 105 -7.37 23.03 -25.92
CA THR A 105 -7.80 22.61 -27.28
C THR A 105 -9.28 22.33 -27.31
N PHE A 106 -10.00 22.96 -28.21
CA PHE A 106 -11.39 22.61 -28.52
C PHE A 106 -11.50 21.89 -29.85
N THR A 107 -12.39 20.89 -29.90
CA THR A 107 -12.84 20.24 -31.11
C THR A 107 -14.17 20.82 -31.55
N ASN A 108 -14.28 21.28 -32.80
CA ASN A 108 -15.55 21.68 -33.38
C ASN A 108 -16.18 20.49 -34.13
N PRO A 109 -17.21 19.83 -33.55
CA PRO A 109 -17.80 18.64 -34.16
C PRO A 109 -18.64 18.95 -35.45
N ASN A 110 -18.94 20.22 -35.67
CA ASN A 110 -19.77 20.68 -36.80
C ASN A 110 -18.90 21.06 -38.01
N ALA A 111 -17.60 20.96 -37.94
CA ALA A 111 -16.70 21.30 -39.01
C ALA A 111 -15.58 20.25 -39.15
N THR A 112 -15.28 19.84 -40.38
CA THR A 112 -14.18 18.96 -40.70
C THR A 112 -12.96 19.74 -41.22
N THR A 113 -11.77 19.20 -40.98
CA THR A 113 -10.55 19.76 -41.54
C THR A 113 -10.36 19.30 -42.98
N GLU A 114 -10.07 20.25 -43.85
CA GLU A 114 -9.89 19.99 -45.28
C GLU A 114 -8.84 18.89 -45.51
N GLY A 115 -9.18 17.95 -46.37
CA GLY A 115 -8.31 16.79 -46.67
C GLY A 115 -8.35 15.65 -45.65
N THR A 116 -9.20 15.77 -44.62
CA THR A 116 -9.34 14.75 -43.59
C THR A 116 -10.79 14.44 -43.25
N ASN A 117 -11.08 13.38 -42.49
CA ASN A 117 -12.40 13.09 -41.95
C ASN A 117 -12.51 13.51 -40.46
N HIS A 118 -11.52 14.24 -39.95
CA HIS A 118 -11.47 14.63 -38.54
C HIS A 118 -12.13 15.98 -38.31
N SER A 119 -12.80 16.12 -37.17
CA SER A 119 -13.33 17.41 -36.70
C SER A 119 -12.19 18.39 -36.50
N ARG A 120 -12.46 19.67 -36.81
CA ARG A 120 -11.48 20.75 -36.62
C ARG A 120 -11.13 20.91 -35.17
N ARG A 121 -9.83 21.12 -34.90
CA ARG A 121 -9.27 21.38 -33.56
C ARG A 121 -8.53 22.69 -33.60
N SER A 122 -8.68 23.48 -32.54
CA SER A 122 -7.96 24.73 -32.36
C SER A 122 -7.71 25.02 -30.89
N ILE A 123 -6.64 25.74 -30.62
CA ILE A 123 -6.24 26.15 -29.29
C ILE A 123 -6.83 27.50 -28.97
N HIS A 124 -7.28 27.66 -27.73
CA HIS A 124 -7.82 28.89 -27.17
C HIS A 124 -7.17 29.20 -25.85
N ILE A 125 -7.00 30.47 -25.52
CA ILE A 125 -6.54 30.94 -24.20
C ILE A 125 -7.73 31.59 -23.51
N LEU A 126 -8.16 31.02 -22.40
CA LEU A 126 -9.26 31.50 -21.58
C LEU A 126 -8.74 32.19 -20.34
N LYS A 127 -9.54 33.04 -19.72
CA LYS A 127 -9.17 33.80 -18.52
C LYS A 127 -10.24 33.70 -17.43
N SER A 128 -9.78 33.69 -16.18
CA SER A 128 -10.60 33.76 -14.98
C SER A 128 -9.91 34.59 -13.90
N ASP A 129 -10.70 35.14 -12.96
CA ASP A 129 -10.21 35.83 -11.77
C ASP A 129 -9.95 34.86 -10.61
N ARG A 130 -10.29 33.57 -10.77
CA ARG A 130 -10.15 32.50 -9.76
C ARG A 130 -9.64 31.21 -10.39
N PRO A 131 -8.87 30.41 -9.65
CA PRO A 131 -8.34 29.14 -10.16
C PRO A 131 -9.44 28.10 -10.45
N GLU A 132 -10.59 28.21 -9.78
CA GLU A 132 -11.75 27.34 -10.01
C GLU A 132 -12.60 27.76 -11.24
N GLY A 133 -12.26 28.84 -11.90
CA GLY A 133 -13.04 29.39 -13.02
C GLY A 133 -14.23 30.24 -12.56
N PRO A 134 -15.23 30.52 -13.42
CA PRO A 134 -15.29 30.03 -14.79
C PRO A 134 -14.25 30.69 -15.70
N PHE A 135 -13.56 29.89 -16.49
CA PHE A 135 -12.66 30.35 -17.54
C PHE A 135 -13.46 30.70 -18.78
N LYS A 136 -13.25 31.90 -19.33
CA LYS A 136 -13.96 32.45 -20.45
C LYS A 136 -13.02 33.04 -21.49
N LYS A 137 -13.51 33.26 -22.70
CA LYS A 137 -12.81 34.03 -23.73
C LYS A 137 -12.32 35.35 -23.15
N ILE A 138 -11.07 35.72 -23.45
CA ILE A 138 -10.51 37.02 -23.06
C ILE A 138 -11.31 38.13 -23.79
N GLN A 139 -11.74 39.15 -23.04
CA GLN A 139 -12.50 40.26 -23.62
C GLN A 139 -11.67 40.98 -24.68
N GLY A 140 -12.23 41.13 -25.87
CA GLY A 140 -11.55 41.74 -27.04
C GLY A 140 -10.51 40.81 -27.69
N GLY A 141 -10.40 39.54 -27.21
CA GLY A 141 -9.52 38.54 -27.80
C GLY A 141 -10.02 38.00 -29.15
N ASP A 142 -9.06 37.47 -29.90
CA ASP A 142 -9.35 36.84 -31.19
C ASP A 142 -10.24 35.60 -30.99
N GLU A 143 -11.04 35.28 -31.99
CA GLU A 143 -11.89 34.07 -31.97
C GLU A 143 -11.02 32.80 -32.08
N LEU A 144 -9.96 32.89 -32.85
CA LEU A 144 -8.98 31.84 -33.07
C LEU A 144 -7.58 32.42 -32.92
N TYR A 145 -6.71 31.69 -32.25
CA TYR A 145 -5.28 32.02 -32.09
C TYR A 145 -4.44 31.58 -33.29
N LEU A 146 -4.96 30.64 -34.09
CA LEU A 146 -4.33 30.09 -35.29
C LEU A 146 -5.33 30.11 -36.43
N PRO A 147 -4.87 30.10 -37.69
CA PRO A 147 -5.78 30.02 -38.85
C PRO A 147 -6.74 28.85 -38.73
N ALA A 148 -8.01 29.09 -39.07
CA ALA A 148 -9.08 28.07 -39.01
C ALA A 148 -8.80 26.83 -39.88
N SER A 149 -7.91 26.93 -40.83
CA SER A 149 -7.47 25.83 -41.70
C SER A 149 -6.38 24.98 -41.02
N LYS A 150 -5.76 25.43 -39.95
CA LYS A 150 -4.68 24.71 -39.26
C LYS A 150 -5.24 23.91 -38.09
N MET A 151 -4.97 22.60 -38.06
CA MET A 151 -5.39 21.68 -37.03
C MET A 151 -4.30 21.62 -35.97
N ALA A 152 -4.54 22.28 -34.84
CA ALA A 152 -3.57 22.42 -33.76
C ALA A 152 -4.13 21.95 -32.43
N ILE A 153 -3.29 21.28 -31.64
CA ILE A 153 -3.60 20.75 -30.31
C ILE A 153 -2.48 21.07 -29.30
N ASP A 154 -2.76 20.90 -28.03
CA ASP A 154 -1.82 20.86 -26.92
C ASP A 154 -0.92 22.10 -26.86
N GLY A 155 -1.57 23.25 -26.69
CA GLY A 155 -0.86 24.53 -26.61
C GLY A 155 -0.27 24.78 -25.23
N THR A 156 0.97 25.26 -25.19
CA THR A 156 1.66 25.73 -23.99
C THR A 156 2.18 27.15 -24.18
N ILE A 157 2.23 27.94 -23.10
CA ILE A 157 2.75 29.33 -23.13
C ILE A 157 4.23 29.33 -22.74
N TRP A 158 5.05 29.98 -23.55
CA TRP A 158 6.46 30.20 -23.28
C TRP A 158 6.83 31.70 -23.33
N GLU A 159 7.80 32.11 -22.50
CA GLU A 159 8.33 33.46 -22.52
C GLU A 159 9.83 33.46 -22.81
N GLU A 160 10.22 34.29 -23.78
CA GLU A 160 11.62 34.46 -24.18
C GLU A 160 11.86 35.90 -24.62
N ASP A 161 12.91 36.52 -24.11
CA ASP A 161 13.35 37.88 -24.46
C ASP A 161 12.23 38.94 -24.33
N GLY A 162 11.36 38.79 -23.32
CA GLY A 162 10.23 39.71 -23.07
C GLY A 162 9.02 39.52 -24.02
N LYS A 163 9.06 38.54 -24.85
CA LYS A 163 7.93 38.12 -25.72
C LYS A 163 7.27 36.88 -25.20
N LYS A 164 5.98 36.73 -25.49
CA LYS A 164 5.19 35.54 -25.20
C LYS A 164 4.96 34.76 -26.47
N TYR A 165 4.98 33.45 -26.35
CA TYR A 165 4.79 32.53 -27.47
C TYR A 165 3.79 31.44 -27.11
N LEU A 166 2.97 31.05 -28.07
CA LEU A 166 2.18 29.81 -28.06
C LEU A 166 3.01 28.75 -28.77
N ILE A 167 3.41 27.70 -28.06
CA ILE A 167 4.00 26.50 -28.61
C ILE A 167 2.88 25.47 -28.74
N TYR A 168 2.83 24.69 -29.81
CA TYR A 168 1.71 23.79 -30.05
C TYR A 168 2.10 22.62 -30.99
N CYS A 169 1.29 21.57 -30.96
CA CYS A 169 1.39 20.47 -31.88
C CYS A 169 0.52 20.71 -33.12
N TYR A 170 1.15 20.75 -34.32
CA TYR A 170 0.44 20.69 -35.59
C TYR A 170 0.14 19.24 -35.90
N GLU A 171 -1.12 18.89 -35.84
CA GLU A 171 -1.57 17.52 -35.70
C GLU A 171 -1.29 16.67 -36.95
N TRP A 172 -0.77 15.46 -36.73
CA TRP A 172 -0.32 14.53 -37.76
C TRP A 172 -1.41 14.15 -38.75
N VAL A 173 -2.68 14.11 -38.34
CA VAL A 173 -3.81 13.80 -39.24
C VAL A 173 -3.95 14.80 -40.41
N GLN A 174 -3.39 16.00 -40.28
CA GLN A 174 -3.33 17.02 -41.33
C GLN A 174 -1.88 17.17 -41.87
N ALA A 175 -0.91 17.19 -40.98
CA ALA A 175 0.50 17.40 -41.35
C ALA A 175 1.14 16.18 -42.04
N GLY A 176 0.61 14.97 -41.78
CA GLY A 176 1.17 13.70 -42.25
C GLY A 176 2.31 13.21 -41.37
N ASP A 177 3.29 14.05 -41.03
CA ASP A 177 4.29 13.92 -39.98
C ASP A 177 4.02 15.03 -39.00
N GLY A 178 3.51 14.72 -37.80
CA GLY A 178 3.15 15.70 -36.78
C GLY A 178 4.33 16.63 -36.48
N ALA A 179 4.06 17.88 -36.22
CA ALA A 179 5.11 18.87 -36.00
C ALA A 179 4.83 19.67 -34.76
N ILE A 180 5.88 20.20 -34.14
CA ILE A 180 5.77 21.18 -33.05
C ILE A 180 6.20 22.53 -33.62
N GLU A 181 5.35 23.52 -33.44
CA GLU A 181 5.54 24.86 -33.93
C GLU A 181 5.35 25.90 -32.83
N TYR A 182 5.79 27.12 -33.07
CA TYR A 182 5.50 28.26 -32.22
C TYR A 182 5.06 29.49 -32.99
N ILE A 183 4.28 30.35 -32.34
CA ILE A 183 3.85 31.66 -32.85
C ILE A 183 3.92 32.70 -31.73
N GLU A 184 4.27 33.94 -32.04
CA GLU A 184 4.29 35.03 -31.06
C GLU A 184 2.87 35.38 -30.62
N LEU A 185 2.62 35.52 -29.31
CA LEU A 185 1.40 36.00 -28.69
C LEU A 185 1.44 37.52 -28.49
N LYS A 186 0.30 38.18 -28.56
CA LYS A 186 0.16 39.53 -28.02
C LYS A 186 0.42 39.52 -26.51
N GLN A 187 1.00 40.59 -25.97
CA GLN A 187 1.42 40.66 -24.57
C GLN A 187 0.27 40.43 -23.57
N ASP A 188 -0.95 40.82 -23.92
CA ASP A 188 -2.18 40.63 -23.15
C ASP A 188 -2.87 39.30 -23.39
N LEU A 189 -2.25 38.39 -24.14
CA LEU A 189 -2.77 37.08 -24.54
C LEU A 189 -4.09 37.12 -25.33
N THR A 190 -4.44 38.23 -25.93
CA THR A 190 -5.69 38.37 -26.69
C THR A 190 -5.64 37.85 -28.12
N GLY A 191 -4.48 37.34 -28.57
CA GLY A 191 -4.30 36.79 -29.92
C GLY A 191 -2.83 36.59 -30.25
N THR A 192 -2.56 36.29 -31.53
CA THR A 192 -1.20 36.01 -32.03
C THR A 192 -0.70 37.14 -32.95
N VAL A 193 0.60 37.14 -33.23
CA VAL A 193 1.33 38.09 -34.07
C VAL A 193 2.22 37.34 -35.04
N GLY A 194 2.14 37.66 -36.34
CA GLY A 194 2.99 37.10 -37.36
C GLY A 194 2.59 35.72 -37.81
N GLU A 195 3.58 34.92 -38.19
CA GLU A 195 3.43 33.55 -38.72
C GLU A 195 4.00 32.52 -37.78
N SER A 196 3.56 31.25 -37.93
CA SER A 196 4.07 30.15 -37.18
C SER A 196 5.45 29.70 -37.68
N HIS A 197 6.32 29.28 -36.75
CA HIS A 197 7.65 28.77 -37.02
C HIS A 197 7.79 27.34 -36.54
N HIS A 198 8.45 26.52 -37.34
CA HIS A 198 8.70 25.10 -37.05
C HIS A 198 9.80 24.90 -36.02
N ILE A 199 9.62 23.97 -35.07
CA ILE A 199 10.61 23.52 -34.10
C ILE A 199 11.16 22.15 -34.48
N CYS A 200 10.30 21.13 -34.55
CA CYS A 200 10.67 19.76 -34.94
C CYS A 200 9.44 19.00 -35.44
N SER A 201 9.70 17.87 -36.11
CA SER A 201 8.67 16.93 -36.52
C SER A 201 8.76 15.63 -35.74
N ALA A 202 7.71 14.80 -35.78
CA ALA A 202 7.68 13.49 -35.15
C ALA A 202 8.84 12.59 -35.63
N SER A 203 9.20 12.71 -36.92
CA SER A 203 10.32 11.97 -37.52
C SER A 203 11.70 12.32 -36.97
N ASP A 204 11.88 13.48 -36.38
CA ASP A 204 13.14 13.86 -35.71
C ASP A 204 13.36 13.01 -34.45
N GLY A 205 12.30 12.52 -33.79
CA GLY A 205 12.33 11.68 -32.61
C GLY A 205 12.52 10.17 -32.86
N ARG A 206 12.91 9.75 -34.06
CA ARG A 206 12.99 8.33 -34.44
C ARG A 206 13.84 7.41 -33.57
N ALA A 207 14.67 7.98 -32.72
CA ALA A 207 15.40 7.20 -31.71
C ALA A 207 14.49 6.55 -30.65
N TRP A 208 13.32 7.16 -30.39
CA TRP A 208 12.38 6.72 -29.36
C TRP A 208 10.90 6.81 -29.78
N ASN A 209 10.57 7.51 -30.84
CA ASN A 209 9.22 7.63 -31.43
C ASN A 209 9.18 6.94 -32.80
N THR A 210 8.23 6.04 -33.03
CA THR A 210 8.09 5.36 -34.33
C THR A 210 6.94 5.87 -35.19
N ASP A 211 6.01 6.59 -34.57
CA ASP A 211 4.78 7.05 -35.24
C ASP A 211 4.88 8.52 -35.66
N ALA A 212 3.91 8.98 -36.41
CA ALA A 212 3.84 10.36 -36.89
C ALA A 212 3.25 11.36 -35.89
N VAL A 213 2.95 10.90 -34.66
CA VAL A 213 2.26 11.69 -33.62
C VAL A 213 3.21 12.58 -32.85
N THR A 214 2.80 13.84 -32.62
CA THR A 214 3.38 14.75 -31.64
C THR A 214 2.27 15.26 -30.73
N ASP A 215 2.35 14.93 -29.42
CA ASP A 215 1.42 15.35 -28.41
C ASP A 215 2.12 16.07 -27.26
N GLY A 216 1.42 16.88 -26.48
CA GLY A 216 1.82 17.37 -25.18
C GLY A 216 3.17 18.07 -25.14
N CYS A 217 3.40 19.05 -26.01
CA CYS A 217 4.64 19.82 -25.98
C CYS A 217 4.68 20.74 -24.76
N PHE A 218 5.76 20.71 -23.99
CA PHE A 218 5.94 21.56 -22.81
C PHE A 218 7.37 22.08 -22.70
N MET A 219 7.51 23.41 -22.57
CA MET A 219 8.80 24.10 -22.54
C MET A 219 9.37 24.21 -21.14
N PHE A 220 10.69 24.09 -21.00
CA PHE A 220 11.40 24.27 -19.74
C PHE A 220 12.82 24.80 -19.93
N ARG A 221 13.44 25.30 -18.84
CA ARG A 221 14.88 25.48 -18.74
C ARG A 221 15.42 24.67 -17.59
N THR A 222 16.56 24.04 -17.82
CA THR A 222 17.34 23.42 -16.74
C THR A 222 17.96 24.49 -15.86
N GLN A 223 18.45 24.12 -14.67
CA GLN A 223 19.15 25.06 -13.78
C GLN A 223 20.48 25.58 -14.38
N THR A 224 21.05 24.86 -15.36
CA THR A 224 22.20 25.34 -16.13
C THR A 224 21.81 26.33 -17.22
N GLY A 225 20.50 26.57 -17.44
CA GLY A 225 20.00 27.52 -18.44
C GLY A 225 19.73 26.90 -19.82
N ARG A 226 19.96 25.62 -20.02
CA ARG A 226 19.68 24.94 -21.29
C ARG A 226 18.17 24.92 -21.56
N LEU A 227 17.76 25.34 -22.75
CA LEU A 227 16.35 25.29 -23.18
C LEU A 227 16.00 23.90 -23.66
N GLY A 228 14.95 23.33 -23.10
CA GLY A 228 14.39 22.03 -23.47
C GLY A 228 12.90 22.09 -23.73
N MET A 229 12.41 21.09 -24.41
CA MET A 229 10.98 20.87 -24.69
C MET A 229 10.68 19.37 -24.52
N MET A 230 9.78 19.04 -23.62
CA MET A 230 9.19 17.71 -23.55
C MET A 230 8.12 17.58 -24.63
N TRP A 231 7.96 16.38 -25.19
CA TRP A 231 6.83 16.04 -26.07
C TRP A 231 6.63 14.54 -26.09
N THR A 232 5.48 14.12 -26.54
CA THR A 232 5.03 12.74 -26.47
C THR A 232 4.73 12.20 -27.86
N GLY A 233 5.04 10.92 -28.06
CA GLY A 233 4.73 10.18 -29.26
C GLY A 233 4.40 8.73 -28.97
N TRP A 234 4.36 7.91 -29.98
CA TRP A 234 4.09 6.48 -29.88
C TRP A 234 5.24 5.65 -30.42
N ARG A 235 5.56 4.57 -29.72
CA ARG A 235 6.57 3.61 -30.12
C ARG A 235 5.95 2.21 -30.21
N SER A 236 5.56 1.80 -31.42
CA SER A 236 4.96 0.47 -31.66
C SER A 236 3.76 0.17 -30.73
N GLY A 237 2.87 1.13 -30.57
CA GLY A 237 1.67 1.01 -29.72
C GLY A 237 1.89 1.35 -28.24
N VAL A 238 3.10 1.75 -27.86
CA VAL A 238 3.44 2.21 -26.49
C VAL A 238 3.56 3.74 -26.48
N TYR A 239 2.87 4.41 -25.57
CA TYR A 239 2.91 5.86 -25.39
C TYR A 239 4.17 6.26 -24.61
N VAL A 240 4.96 7.19 -25.14
CA VAL A 240 6.30 7.50 -24.63
C VAL A 240 6.58 9.00 -24.59
N GLN A 241 7.26 9.46 -23.54
CA GLN A 241 7.66 10.85 -23.33
C GLN A 241 9.14 11.05 -23.66
N GLY A 242 9.45 11.92 -24.62
CA GLY A 242 10.81 12.32 -24.95
C GLY A 242 11.11 13.78 -24.65
N VAL A 243 12.33 14.18 -24.96
CA VAL A 243 12.81 15.57 -24.78
C VAL A 243 13.63 16.01 -25.98
N ALA A 244 13.44 17.25 -26.42
CA ALA A 244 14.29 17.94 -27.38
C ALA A 244 15.02 19.10 -26.69
N TYR A 245 16.22 19.46 -27.17
CA TYR A 245 17.03 20.56 -26.64
C TYR A 245 17.49 21.50 -27.76
N SER A 246 17.38 22.79 -27.51
CA SER A 246 17.88 23.84 -28.38
C SER A 246 19.40 24.00 -28.23
N ASP A 247 20.10 24.15 -29.35
CA ASP A 247 21.57 24.35 -29.37
C ASP A 247 22.05 25.75 -28.97
N ASN A 248 21.17 26.75 -29.13
CA ASN A 248 21.48 28.16 -28.81
C ASN A 248 20.69 28.69 -27.60
N GLY A 249 19.88 27.86 -26.94
CA GLY A 249 19.05 28.22 -25.79
C GLY A 249 17.83 29.08 -26.13
N LYS A 250 17.43 29.18 -27.41
CA LYS A 250 16.28 29.92 -27.92
C LYS A 250 15.36 29.08 -28.77
N LEU A 251 14.10 29.54 -28.96
CA LEU A 251 13.11 28.89 -29.80
C LEU A 251 13.59 28.67 -31.25
N ASN A 252 14.30 29.65 -31.81
CA ASN A 252 14.81 29.60 -33.17
C ASN A 252 16.11 28.80 -33.33
N GLY A 253 16.55 28.08 -32.27
CA GLY A 253 17.74 27.23 -32.32
C GLY A 253 17.49 25.95 -33.14
N LYS A 254 18.58 25.21 -33.40
CA LYS A 254 18.46 23.85 -33.92
C LYS A 254 18.20 22.89 -32.77
N TRP A 255 17.15 22.08 -32.93
CA TRP A 255 16.73 21.16 -31.89
C TRP A 255 17.29 19.75 -32.07
N SER A 256 17.75 19.14 -30.97
CA SER A 256 18.26 17.78 -30.91
C SER A 256 17.41 16.94 -29.95
N GLN A 257 17.04 15.74 -30.36
CA GLN A 257 16.19 14.81 -29.61
C GLN A 257 17.01 13.99 -28.61
N SER A 258 16.37 13.61 -27.48
CA SER A 258 16.90 12.57 -26.60
C SER A 258 17.05 11.25 -27.34
N LYS A 259 17.94 10.38 -26.83
CA LYS A 259 18.23 9.06 -27.46
C LYS A 259 17.22 7.98 -27.04
N CYS A 260 16.49 8.19 -25.99
CA CYS A 260 15.45 7.31 -25.44
C CYS A 260 14.39 8.14 -24.73
N PRO A 261 13.21 7.56 -24.42
CA PRO A 261 12.22 8.20 -23.53
C PRO A 261 12.82 8.50 -22.16
N ILE A 262 12.27 9.50 -21.47
CA ILE A 262 12.70 9.90 -20.11
C ILE A 262 11.82 9.30 -19.00
N THR A 263 10.76 8.60 -19.35
CA THR A 263 9.81 7.96 -18.44
C THR A 263 9.70 6.46 -18.74
N PRO A 264 9.11 5.67 -17.83
CA PRO A 264 8.68 4.32 -18.16
C PRO A 264 7.69 4.30 -19.33
N ASP A 265 7.54 3.15 -19.96
CA ASP A 265 6.59 2.92 -21.06
C ASP A 265 5.14 3.19 -20.61
N ASN A 266 4.27 3.55 -21.56
CA ASN A 266 2.86 3.89 -21.35
C ASN A 266 2.63 5.13 -20.47
N HIS A 267 3.62 6.05 -20.44
CA HIS A 267 3.50 7.36 -19.81
C HIS A 267 3.73 8.46 -20.83
N GLY A 268 2.86 9.47 -20.82
CA GLY A 268 2.98 10.58 -21.77
C GLY A 268 2.16 11.80 -21.37
N HIS A 269 2.32 12.86 -22.18
CA HIS A 269 1.70 14.17 -21.98
C HIS A 269 2.09 14.79 -20.64
N GLY A 270 3.42 14.84 -20.39
CA GLY A 270 3.98 15.35 -19.14
C GLY A 270 4.13 16.86 -19.11
N MET A 271 3.77 17.50 -17.98
CA MET A 271 3.93 18.92 -17.72
C MET A 271 4.65 19.14 -16.42
N LEU A 272 5.54 20.15 -16.36
CA LEU A 272 6.35 20.45 -15.19
C LEU A 272 5.71 21.52 -14.31
N PHE A 273 5.79 21.31 -13.01
CA PHE A 273 5.46 22.33 -12.01
C PHE A 273 6.38 22.22 -10.80
N ARG A 274 6.48 23.29 -10.00
CA ARG A 274 7.18 23.24 -8.72
C ARG A 274 6.19 23.23 -7.57
N THR A 275 6.46 22.37 -6.59
CA THR A 275 5.74 22.36 -5.33
C THR A 275 6.03 23.62 -4.51
N PHE A 276 5.25 23.87 -3.46
CA PHE A 276 5.45 25.04 -2.60
C PHE A 276 6.79 25.04 -1.85
N ASP A 277 7.40 23.88 -1.64
CA ASP A 277 8.74 23.70 -1.09
C ASP A 277 9.85 23.69 -2.16
N GLY A 278 9.48 23.92 -3.44
CA GLY A 278 10.43 24.12 -4.54
C GLY A 278 10.84 22.84 -5.28
N GLN A 279 10.33 21.67 -4.92
CA GLN A 279 10.63 20.43 -5.63
C GLN A 279 10.05 20.47 -7.06
N LEU A 280 10.85 20.09 -8.05
CA LEU A 280 10.37 19.97 -9.42
C LEU A 280 9.65 18.63 -9.60
N LEU A 281 8.39 18.70 -10.02
CA LEU A 281 7.58 17.53 -10.37
C LEU A 281 7.10 17.62 -11.81
N MET A 282 6.81 16.45 -12.38
CA MET A 282 6.10 16.31 -13.64
C MET A 282 4.76 15.63 -13.36
N SER A 283 3.66 16.26 -13.76
CA SER A 283 2.36 15.60 -13.91
C SER A 283 2.30 14.93 -15.28
N ILE A 284 1.81 13.71 -15.34
CA ILE A 284 1.78 12.88 -16.55
C ILE A 284 0.65 11.87 -16.38
N HIS A 285 0.09 11.31 -17.45
CA HIS A 285 -0.79 10.16 -17.29
C HIS A 285 -0.09 8.85 -17.63
N SER A 286 -0.50 7.78 -16.94
CA SER A 286 -0.17 6.40 -17.31
C SER A 286 -1.35 5.74 -18.00
N ASN A 287 -1.09 4.98 -19.07
CA ASN A 287 -2.07 4.10 -19.68
C ASN A 287 -2.09 2.77 -18.91
N ARG A 288 -3.25 2.42 -18.35
CA ARG A 288 -3.48 1.16 -17.61
C ARG A 288 -4.59 0.36 -18.29
N ASN A 289 -4.71 -0.91 -17.91
CA ASN A 289 -5.75 -1.82 -18.44
C ASN A 289 -5.85 -1.78 -19.96
N ILE A 290 -4.67 -1.88 -20.61
CA ILE A 290 -4.52 -1.68 -22.04
C ILE A 290 -5.14 -2.86 -22.82
N ASP A 291 -6.14 -2.54 -23.63
CA ASP A 291 -6.72 -3.43 -24.63
C ASP A 291 -6.50 -2.83 -26.03
N LEU A 292 -5.41 -3.19 -26.66
CA LEU A 292 -5.03 -2.68 -27.97
C LEU A 292 -6.03 -3.08 -29.08
N ALA A 293 -6.70 -4.22 -28.93
CA ALA A 293 -7.67 -4.71 -29.92
C ALA A 293 -8.92 -3.81 -30.00
N ASN A 294 -9.32 -3.25 -28.87
CA ASN A 294 -10.46 -2.34 -28.76
C ASN A 294 -10.04 -0.87 -28.61
N GLN A 295 -8.75 -0.56 -28.70
CA GLN A 295 -8.18 0.78 -28.48
C GLN A 295 -8.66 1.41 -27.15
N HIS A 296 -8.75 0.59 -26.12
CA HIS A 296 -9.19 1.00 -24.80
C HIS A 296 -8.04 1.00 -23.81
N PHE A 297 -7.88 2.10 -23.09
CA PHE A 297 -6.95 2.23 -21.95
C PHE A 297 -7.52 3.21 -20.94
N GLU A 298 -7.27 2.90 -19.68
CA GLU A 298 -7.59 3.81 -18.59
C GLU A 298 -6.38 4.71 -18.33
N ARG A 299 -6.59 6.03 -18.34
CA ARG A 299 -5.55 7.02 -18.10
C ARG A 299 -5.67 7.57 -16.69
N HIS A 300 -4.58 7.42 -15.93
CA HIS A 300 -4.52 7.87 -14.54
C HIS A 300 -3.42 8.91 -14.36
N PRO A 301 -3.67 10.01 -13.62
CA PRO A 301 -2.64 10.98 -13.27
C PRO A 301 -1.54 10.33 -12.43
N GLU A 302 -0.31 10.51 -12.85
CA GLU A 302 0.88 10.16 -12.07
C GLU A 302 1.78 11.37 -11.90
N LEU A 303 2.65 11.32 -10.89
CA LEU A 303 3.63 12.35 -10.62
C LEU A 303 5.01 11.73 -10.57
N PHE A 304 5.97 12.38 -11.20
CA PHE A 304 7.39 12.02 -11.09
C PHE A 304 8.20 13.16 -10.47
N VAL A 305 9.12 12.79 -9.59
CA VAL A 305 10.20 13.69 -9.15
C VAL A 305 11.16 13.87 -10.31
N MET A 306 11.47 15.12 -10.62
CA MET A 306 12.35 15.47 -11.74
C MET A 306 13.66 16.08 -11.23
N ASP A 307 14.75 15.84 -11.96
CA ASP A 307 16.05 16.49 -11.77
C ASP A 307 16.38 17.35 -12.99
N ASP A 308 16.45 18.65 -12.79
CA ASP A 308 16.85 19.67 -13.77
C ASP A 308 18.20 20.33 -13.43
N SER A 309 18.96 19.78 -12.50
CA SER A 309 20.20 20.36 -11.99
C SER A 309 21.38 20.31 -12.96
N GLY A 310 21.30 19.42 -13.98
CA GLY A 310 22.28 19.31 -15.06
C GLY A 310 21.76 19.91 -16.38
N ASP A 311 22.46 19.59 -17.48
CA ASP A 311 22.04 20.01 -18.82
C ASP A 311 20.86 19.21 -19.38
N GLU A 312 20.50 18.10 -18.75
CA GLU A 312 19.41 17.25 -19.18
C GLU A 312 18.37 17.09 -18.07
N LEU A 313 17.10 17.17 -18.45
CA LEU A 313 15.97 16.84 -17.59
C LEU A 313 15.87 15.32 -17.43
N ARG A 314 15.70 14.86 -16.19
CA ARG A 314 15.59 13.43 -15.88
C ARG A 314 14.42 13.18 -14.95
N ALA A 315 13.64 12.18 -15.25
CA ALA A 315 12.70 11.63 -14.27
C ALA A 315 13.48 10.70 -13.32
N VAL A 316 13.30 10.94 -12.02
CA VAL A 316 14.04 10.24 -10.95
C VAL A 316 13.23 9.05 -10.41
N MET A 317 12.02 9.31 -9.98
CA MET A 317 11.12 8.29 -9.41
C MET A 317 9.68 8.80 -9.36
N GLN A 318 8.73 7.90 -9.18
CA GLN A 318 7.35 8.29 -8.88
C GLN A 318 7.29 9.10 -7.59
N TYR A 319 6.51 10.19 -7.61
CA TYR A 319 6.29 11.02 -6.43
C TYR A 319 5.25 10.37 -5.51
N LYS A 320 5.57 10.32 -4.21
CA LYS A 320 4.67 10.00 -3.10
C LYS A 320 4.68 11.15 -2.10
N TYR A 321 3.56 11.39 -1.47
CA TYR A 321 3.49 12.37 -0.38
C TYR A 321 4.41 11.98 0.80
N LYS A 322 4.57 10.67 1.03
CA LYS A 322 5.48 10.09 2.02
C LYS A 322 6.12 8.84 1.44
N TYR A 323 7.42 8.71 1.65
CA TYR A 323 8.20 7.53 1.28
C TYR A 323 8.52 6.74 2.55
N ASP A 324 8.04 5.51 2.64
CA ASP A 324 8.35 4.61 3.74
C ASP A 324 8.21 3.13 3.29
N LEU A 325 8.39 2.23 4.24
CA LEU A 325 8.33 0.80 3.99
C LEU A 325 6.97 0.32 3.46
N THR A 326 5.90 1.04 3.75
CA THR A 326 4.53 0.70 3.35
C THR A 326 4.11 1.38 2.05
N SER A 327 4.81 2.45 1.66
CA SER A 327 4.55 3.24 0.46
C SER A 327 5.84 3.47 -0.35
N PRO A 328 6.43 2.41 -0.92
CA PRO A 328 7.63 2.55 -1.74
C PRO A 328 7.34 3.26 -3.05
N SER A 329 8.37 3.87 -3.62
CA SER A 329 8.30 4.57 -4.90
C SER A 329 9.15 3.87 -5.96
N GLN A 330 8.60 3.74 -7.15
CA GLN A 330 9.35 3.21 -8.29
C GLN A 330 10.34 4.26 -8.81
N VAL A 331 11.61 3.87 -8.89
CA VAL A 331 12.69 4.65 -9.51
C VAL A 331 12.66 4.44 -11.01
N VAL A 332 12.91 5.49 -11.77
CA VAL A 332 12.94 5.42 -13.22
C VAL A 332 14.26 4.79 -13.67
N VAL A 333 14.19 3.60 -14.23
CA VAL A 333 15.28 2.89 -14.90
C VAL A 333 15.00 2.88 -16.40
N LEU A 334 15.84 3.54 -17.17
CA LEU A 334 15.62 3.67 -18.62
C LEU A 334 15.92 2.35 -19.35
N ASN A 335 15.09 1.98 -20.32
CA ASN A 335 15.20 0.72 -21.05
C ASN A 335 15.38 -0.51 -20.13
N SER A 336 14.59 -0.58 -19.08
CA SER A 336 14.66 -1.60 -18.02
C SER A 336 14.29 -3.01 -18.50
N GLY A 337 13.49 -3.11 -19.58
CA GLY A 337 13.06 -4.37 -20.22
C GLY A 337 13.87 -4.73 -21.47
N PHE A 338 14.84 -3.93 -21.89
CA PHE A 338 15.68 -4.16 -23.07
C PHE A 338 14.92 -4.45 -24.40
N ASP A 339 13.62 -4.19 -24.46
CA ASP A 339 12.79 -4.51 -25.62
C ASP A 339 13.21 -3.78 -26.89
N TYR A 340 13.81 -2.59 -26.77
CA TYR A 340 14.10 -1.70 -27.89
C TYR A 340 15.59 -1.38 -28.05
N SER A 341 16.30 -1.10 -26.96
CA SER A 341 17.70 -0.71 -27.02
C SER A 341 18.42 -0.93 -25.68
N THR A 342 19.77 -0.86 -25.74
CA THR A 342 20.63 -0.79 -24.55
C THR A 342 21.01 0.66 -24.21
N THR A 343 20.38 1.65 -24.83
CA THR A 343 20.65 3.08 -24.54
C THR A 343 20.41 3.36 -23.06
N ALA A 344 21.26 4.18 -22.46
CA ALA A 344 21.38 4.44 -21.04
C ALA A 344 22.08 3.34 -20.19
N TRP A 345 22.40 2.19 -20.79
CA TRP A 345 23.20 1.15 -20.15
C TRP A 345 24.64 1.18 -20.64
N VAL A 346 25.57 1.12 -19.69
CA VAL A 346 27.02 1.02 -19.96
C VAL A 346 27.42 -0.44 -19.92
N ASN A 347 28.17 -0.87 -20.91
CA ASN A 347 28.61 -2.25 -21.06
C ASN A 347 30.13 -2.34 -21.12
N THR A 348 30.72 -3.00 -20.15
CA THR A 348 32.18 -3.20 -20.01
C THR A 348 32.58 -4.67 -20.16
N CYS A 349 31.61 -5.56 -20.48
CA CYS A 349 31.93 -6.99 -20.67
C CYS A 349 32.94 -7.18 -21.83
N ASP A 350 33.96 -8.01 -21.61
CA ASP A 350 34.94 -8.39 -22.63
C ASP A 350 34.43 -9.56 -23.51
N ALA A 351 33.12 -9.86 -23.46
CA ALA A 351 32.45 -10.85 -24.26
C ALA A 351 32.39 -10.45 -25.74
N SER A 352 32.52 -11.41 -26.63
CA SER A 352 32.47 -11.21 -28.08
C SER A 352 31.08 -10.88 -28.63
N ASN A 353 30.03 -11.36 -27.96
CA ASN A 353 28.64 -11.05 -28.25
C ASN A 353 27.99 -10.30 -27.10
N ARG A 354 27.43 -9.12 -27.41
CA ARG A 354 26.73 -8.23 -26.45
C ARG A 354 25.55 -7.64 -27.19
N LYS A 355 24.36 -8.14 -26.95
CA LYS A 355 23.19 -7.79 -27.77
C LYS A 355 21.88 -7.94 -26.98
N ILE A 356 20.81 -7.42 -27.58
CA ILE A 356 19.46 -7.79 -27.25
C ILE A 356 19.12 -9.09 -27.97
N ALA A 357 18.60 -10.06 -27.27
CA ALA A 357 18.21 -11.37 -27.76
C ALA A 357 16.73 -11.63 -27.49
N ASP A 358 16.18 -12.63 -28.17
CA ASP A 358 14.79 -13.04 -27.98
C ASP A 358 14.62 -13.91 -26.73
N ASN A 359 13.39 -13.99 -26.28
CA ASN A 359 12.95 -14.65 -25.05
C ASN A 359 13.62 -16.03 -24.82
N GLN A 360 14.14 -16.23 -23.60
CA GLN A 360 14.70 -17.49 -23.11
C GLN A 360 13.74 -18.28 -22.19
N GLY A 361 12.50 -17.82 -22.05
CA GLY A 361 11.53 -18.41 -21.11
C GLY A 361 11.74 -17.97 -19.66
N GLY A 362 11.19 -18.69 -18.69
CA GLY A 362 11.29 -18.35 -17.29
C GLY A 362 10.56 -17.04 -16.95
N THR A 363 11.28 -16.06 -16.41
CA THR A 363 10.74 -14.75 -16.06
C THR A 363 10.92 -13.67 -17.13
N VAL A 364 11.57 -13.98 -18.25
CA VAL A 364 11.71 -13.09 -19.41
C VAL A 364 10.42 -13.10 -20.22
N LEU A 365 9.84 -11.93 -20.49
CA LEU A 365 8.55 -11.80 -21.18
C LEU A 365 8.66 -11.36 -22.63
N GLY A 366 9.79 -10.89 -23.09
CA GLY A 366 10.01 -10.37 -24.42
C GLY A 366 11.45 -10.54 -24.83
N LYS A 367 12.11 -9.43 -25.13
CA LYS A 367 13.54 -9.38 -25.37
C LYS A 367 14.27 -9.18 -24.05
N TYR A 368 15.57 -9.52 -24.05
CA TYR A 368 16.44 -9.35 -22.88
C TYR A 368 17.85 -9.02 -23.35
N TYR A 369 18.69 -8.48 -22.48
CA TYR A 369 20.10 -8.28 -22.74
C TYR A 369 20.91 -9.54 -22.44
N GLU A 370 21.86 -9.88 -23.33
CA GLU A 370 22.84 -10.94 -23.09
C GLU A 370 24.29 -10.54 -23.41
N SER A 371 25.19 -11.14 -22.62
CA SER A 371 26.61 -11.25 -22.95
C SER A 371 26.99 -12.73 -23.15
N TRP A 372 27.72 -13.07 -24.21
CA TRP A 372 28.17 -14.42 -24.51
C TRP A 372 29.58 -14.45 -25.11
N ASP A 373 30.42 -15.38 -24.65
CA ASP A 373 31.72 -15.67 -25.25
C ASP A 373 32.08 -17.15 -25.12
N ALA A 374 32.63 -17.74 -26.13
CA ALA A 374 33.03 -19.17 -26.16
C ALA A 374 34.10 -19.52 -25.09
N ASN A 375 34.96 -18.55 -24.73
CA ASN A 375 36.06 -18.73 -23.80
C ASN A 375 35.76 -18.16 -22.39
N SER A 376 34.50 -17.88 -22.08
CA SER A 376 34.10 -17.13 -20.91
C SER A 376 34.57 -15.66 -20.90
N PHE A 377 33.98 -14.84 -20.04
CA PHE A 377 34.23 -13.39 -20.00
C PHE A 377 34.09 -12.83 -18.61
N THR A 378 34.55 -11.57 -18.44
CA THR A 378 34.31 -10.73 -17.27
C THR A 378 33.75 -9.37 -17.68
N GLY A 379 33.31 -8.60 -16.69
CA GLY A 379 32.74 -7.26 -16.90
C GLY A 379 31.31 -7.14 -16.47
N GLU A 380 30.72 -6.02 -16.75
CA GLU A 380 29.38 -5.68 -16.28
C GLU A 380 28.55 -4.91 -17.30
N ILE A 381 27.23 -5.06 -17.20
CA ILE A 381 26.25 -4.14 -17.79
C ILE A 381 25.56 -3.42 -16.65
N TYR A 382 25.55 -2.09 -16.69
CA TYR A 382 25.04 -1.28 -15.61
C TYR A 382 24.43 0.05 -16.03
N GLN A 383 23.61 0.63 -15.15
CA GLN A 383 23.13 2.00 -15.25
C GLN A 383 23.50 2.74 -13.96
N GLU A 384 23.91 3.99 -14.05
CA GLU A 384 24.14 4.89 -12.92
C GLU A 384 22.97 5.86 -12.81
N LEU A 385 22.34 5.88 -11.64
CA LEU A 385 21.19 6.68 -11.32
C LEU A 385 21.56 7.73 -10.29
N LYS A 386 21.06 8.95 -10.47
CA LYS A 386 21.10 10.00 -9.45
C LYS A 386 19.79 9.96 -8.70
N VAL A 387 19.84 9.65 -7.42
CA VAL A 387 18.66 9.34 -6.60
C VAL A 387 18.79 9.95 -5.20
N PRO A 388 17.71 10.16 -4.44
CA PRO A 388 17.79 10.56 -3.03
C PRO A 388 18.58 9.55 -2.18
N ASN A 389 19.13 10.01 -1.06
CA ASN A 389 19.68 9.09 -0.05
C ASN A 389 18.56 8.25 0.57
N GLY A 390 18.86 7.00 0.92
CA GLY A 390 17.92 6.08 1.53
C GLY A 390 18.07 4.67 1.04
N THR A 391 17.08 3.85 1.27
CA THR A 391 17.10 2.41 1.00
C THR A 391 16.43 2.07 -0.32
N TYR A 392 17.08 1.22 -1.09
CA TYR A 392 16.64 0.78 -2.41
C TYR A 392 16.63 -0.74 -2.50
N ARG A 393 15.68 -1.26 -3.26
CA ARG A 393 15.68 -2.65 -3.70
C ARG A 393 15.70 -2.71 -5.21
N LEU A 394 16.73 -3.33 -5.76
CA LEU A 394 16.82 -3.76 -7.14
C LEU A 394 16.21 -5.16 -7.27
N THR A 395 15.36 -5.36 -8.25
CA THR A 395 14.86 -6.66 -8.68
C THR A 395 15.06 -6.79 -10.18
N ALA A 396 15.54 -7.94 -10.64
CA ALA A 396 15.69 -8.21 -12.07
C ALA A 396 15.54 -9.70 -12.37
N SER A 397 15.09 -10.02 -13.55
CA SER A 397 15.22 -11.36 -14.13
C SER A 397 16.65 -11.56 -14.62
N ALA A 398 17.34 -12.59 -14.12
CA ALA A 398 18.72 -12.86 -14.49
C ALA A 398 19.00 -14.36 -14.56
N PHE A 399 20.06 -14.72 -15.30
CA PHE A 399 20.54 -16.09 -15.42
C PHE A 399 22.00 -16.13 -15.87
N ARG A 400 22.64 -17.30 -15.74
CA ARG A 400 23.97 -17.61 -16.25
C ARG A 400 24.00 -18.99 -16.88
N SER A 401 25.03 -19.30 -17.71
CA SER A 401 25.25 -20.66 -18.20
C SER A 401 25.73 -21.62 -17.09
N PHE A 402 25.90 -22.89 -17.44
CA PHE A 402 26.74 -23.79 -16.65
C PHE A 402 28.20 -23.34 -16.71
N PRO A 403 29.04 -23.72 -15.72
CA PRO A 403 30.48 -23.45 -15.80
C PRO A 403 31.12 -23.99 -17.05
N VAL A 404 32.17 -23.30 -17.53
CA VAL A 404 32.97 -23.82 -18.62
C VAL A 404 33.69 -25.10 -18.24
N GLN A 405 34.02 -25.96 -19.18
CA GLN A 405 34.69 -27.24 -18.92
C GLN A 405 35.97 -27.04 -18.11
N GLY A 406 36.07 -27.71 -16.96
CA GLY A 406 37.21 -27.63 -16.04
C GLY A 406 37.16 -26.51 -15.02
N ALA A 407 36.18 -25.61 -15.06
CA ALA A 407 35.92 -24.65 -14.01
C ALA A 407 34.98 -25.24 -12.92
N MET A 408 35.25 -24.92 -11.66
CA MET A 408 34.32 -25.24 -10.59
C MET A 408 33.12 -24.29 -10.64
N ASP A 409 31.97 -24.79 -10.24
CA ASP A 409 30.78 -23.94 -10.08
C ASP A 409 31.02 -22.96 -8.93
N ASP A 410 31.07 -21.68 -9.25
CA ASP A 410 31.29 -20.59 -8.31
C ASP A 410 30.13 -19.63 -8.36
N ASN A 411 29.20 -19.78 -7.44
CA ASN A 411 28.01 -18.97 -7.38
C ASN A 411 28.30 -17.47 -7.27
N SER A 412 29.43 -17.09 -6.67
CA SER A 412 29.85 -15.70 -6.51
C SER A 412 30.40 -15.04 -7.79
N ALA A 413 30.53 -15.80 -8.89
CA ALA A 413 31.15 -15.30 -10.10
C ALA A 413 30.22 -14.42 -10.96
N VAL A 414 28.90 -14.66 -10.91
CA VAL A 414 27.90 -13.81 -11.58
C VAL A 414 26.93 -13.27 -10.55
N CYS A 415 26.80 -11.95 -10.46
CA CYS A 415 25.98 -11.28 -9.46
C CYS A 415 25.10 -10.18 -10.07
N LEU A 416 23.84 -10.14 -9.64
CA LEU A 416 23.02 -8.93 -9.69
C LEU A 416 23.55 -7.97 -8.61
N PHE A 417 23.76 -6.69 -8.91
CA PHE A 417 24.36 -5.76 -7.96
C PHE A 417 23.67 -4.40 -7.90
N ALA A 418 23.72 -3.79 -6.73
CA ALA A 418 23.32 -2.42 -6.46
C ALA A 418 24.41 -1.77 -5.58
N ASN A 419 25.21 -0.86 -6.13
CA ASN A 419 26.46 -0.36 -5.55
C ASN A 419 27.40 -1.52 -5.18
N GLU A 420 27.78 -1.65 -3.90
CA GLU A 420 28.63 -2.73 -3.40
C GLU A 420 27.83 -3.98 -2.97
N ASP A 421 26.51 -3.86 -2.86
CA ASP A 421 25.66 -4.99 -2.45
C ASP A 421 25.36 -5.90 -3.65
N GLU A 422 25.42 -7.21 -3.42
CA GLU A 422 25.32 -8.22 -4.47
C GLU A 422 24.38 -9.37 -4.10
N CYS A 423 23.74 -9.94 -5.12
CA CYS A 423 23.02 -11.19 -5.04
C CYS A 423 23.55 -12.17 -6.10
N GLU A 424 24.00 -13.34 -5.65
CA GLU A 424 24.51 -14.38 -6.56
C GLU A 424 23.43 -14.87 -7.51
N VAL A 425 23.76 -14.87 -8.84
CA VAL A 425 22.88 -15.43 -9.86
C VAL A 425 23.25 -16.89 -10.06
N THR A 426 22.45 -17.77 -9.52
CA THR A 426 22.69 -19.22 -9.51
C THR A 426 21.88 -19.98 -10.57
N ALA A 427 20.88 -19.33 -11.16
CA ALA A 427 19.97 -19.96 -12.10
C ALA A 427 20.56 -20.06 -13.52
N THR A 428 20.31 -21.18 -14.20
CA THR A 428 20.68 -21.39 -15.60
C THR A 428 19.54 -21.07 -16.58
N THR A 429 18.37 -20.72 -16.05
CA THR A 429 17.22 -20.18 -16.78
C THR A 429 16.77 -18.89 -16.09
N PRO A 430 16.13 -17.94 -16.77
CA PRO A 430 15.72 -16.67 -16.19
C PRO A 430 14.87 -16.83 -14.94
N GLN A 431 15.30 -16.24 -13.82
CA GLN A 431 14.59 -16.18 -12.53
C GLN A 431 14.78 -14.80 -11.92
N ASN A 432 13.87 -14.40 -11.04
CA ASN A 432 13.95 -13.12 -10.34
C ASN A 432 14.95 -13.19 -9.18
N PHE A 433 15.88 -12.24 -9.18
CA PHE A 433 16.84 -11.98 -8.11
C PHE A 433 16.58 -10.58 -7.53
N SER A 434 17.02 -10.36 -6.30
CA SER A 434 16.79 -9.08 -5.61
C SER A 434 18.00 -8.70 -4.76
N VAL A 435 18.35 -7.41 -4.80
CA VAL A 435 19.42 -6.80 -3.99
C VAL A 435 18.85 -5.60 -3.26
N ILE A 436 19.21 -5.46 -2.00
CA ILE A 436 18.90 -4.27 -1.21
C ILE A 436 20.19 -3.53 -0.96
N THR A 437 20.14 -2.20 -1.13
CA THR A 437 21.28 -1.32 -0.90
C THR A 437 20.84 -0.04 -0.22
N HIS A 438 21.80 0.65 0.42
CA HIS A 438 21.59 1.92 1.08
C HIS A 438 22.46 3.02 0.47
N VAL A 439 21.82 3.99 -0.17
CA VAL A 439 22.48 5.13 -0.82
C VAL A 439 22.71 6.25 0.19
N LYS A 440 23.94 6.76 0.25
CA LYS A 440 24.37 7.85 1.16
C LYS A 440 24.91 9.07 0.43
N ASP A 441 25.23 8.98 -0.85
CA ASP A 441 25.88 9.99 -1.67
C ASP A 441 25.08 10.41 -2.90
N GLY A 442 23.80 10.00 -2.97
CA GLY A 442 22.91 10.32 -4.08
C GLY A 442 23.17 9.53 -5.35
N LYS A 443 23.99 8.47 -5.32
CA LYS A 443 24.37 7.65 -6.49
C LYS A 443 24.00 6.20 -6.29
N LEU A 444 23.32 5.64 -7.27
CA LEU A 444 22.95 4.24 -7.31
C LEU A 444 23.39 3.61 -8.63
N LYS A 445 24.35 2.71 -8.57
CA LYS A 445 24.81 1.91 -9.72
C LYS A 445 24.18 0.52 -9.64
N ILE A 446 23.42 0.16 -10.65
CA ILE A 446 22.69 -1.13 -10.71
C ILE A 446 23.09 -1.93 -11.93
N GLY A 447 23.07 -3.25 -11.85
CA GLY A 447 23.37 -4.06 -13.04
C GLY A 447 23.66 -5.53 -12.75
N LEU A 448 24.17 -6.19 -13.77
CA LEU A 448 24.63 -7.58 -13.75
C LEU A 448 26.12 -7.62 -14.07
N ARG A 449 26.91 -8.37 -13.29
CA ARG A 449 28.37 -8.49 -13.49
C ARG A 449 28.84 -9.94 -13.47
N SER A 450 29.83 -10.23 -14.31
CA SER A 450 30.66 -11.43 -14.28
C SER A 450 32.02 -11.05 -13.71
N LYS A 451 32.37 -11.57 -12.53
CA LYS A 451 33.64 -11.26 -11.82
C LYS A 451 34.80 -12.20 -12.18
N LYS A 452 34.49 -13.39 -12.71
CA LYS A 452 35.46 -14.44 -13.03
C LYS A 452 35.13 -15.10 -14.37
N LYS A 453 36.14 -15.55 -15.06
CA LYS A 453 36.00 -16.29 -16.34
C LYS A 453 35.54 -17.73 -16.10
N ASN A 454 34.40 -17.91 -15.48
CA ASN A 454 33.81 -19.22 -15.18
C ASN A 454 32.64 -19.57 -16.09
N TYR A 455 31.99 -18.58 -16.69
CA TYR A 455 30.73 -18.75 -17.43
C TYR A 455 30.83 -18.13 -18.81
N GLN A 456 30.17 -18.75 -19.78
CA GLN A 456 30.14 -18.30 -21.16
C GLN A 456 28.98 -17.39 -21.50
N TRP A 457 27.97 -17.33 -20.67
CA TRP A 457 26.72 -16.62 -20.94
C TRP A 457 26.05 -16.08 -19.69
N MET A 458 25.59 -14.85 -19.75
CA MET A 458 24.70 -14.25 -18.77
C MET A 458 23.67 -13.36 -19.44
N GLY A 459 22.49 -13.25 -18.83
CA GLY A 459 21.42 -12.38 -19.30
C GLY A 459 20.69 -11.69 -18.20
N ILE A 460 20.11 -10.53 -18.53
CA ILE A 460 19.31 -9.70 -17.60
C ILE A 460 18.12 -9.07 -18.32
N ASP A 461 17.00 -8.94 -17.58
CA ASP A 461 15.76 -8.34 -18.05
C ASP A 461 14.89 -7.86 -16.87
N ASN A 462 13.81 -7.12 -17.16
CA ASN A 462 12.79 -6.69 -16.19
C ASN A 462 13.40 -6.04 -14.95
N VAL A 463 14.28 -5.05 -15.17
CA VAL A 463 14.98 -4.36 -14.07
C VAL A 463 14.05 -3.36 -13.40
N GLU A 464 13.77 -3.57 -12.14
CA GLU A 464 12.94 -2.70 -11.32
C GLU A 464 13.73 -2.23 -10.10
N VAL A 465 13.61 -0.95 -9.77
CA VAL A 465 14.18 -0.37 -8.56
C VAL A 465 13.10 0.33 -7.75
N MET A 466 13.00 -0.02 -6.47
CA MET A 466 12.05 0.58 -5.54
C MET A 466 12.79 1.36 -4.46
N TYR A 467 12.33 2.57 -4.17
CA TYR A 467 12.81 3.45 -3.09
C TYR A 467 11.88 3.39 -1.89
N TYR A 468 12.43 3.21 -0.71
CA TYR A 468 11.71 3.01 0.56
C TYR A 468 11.91 4.16 1.56
N GLY A 469 12.42 5.28 1.13
CA GLY A 469 12.72 6.40 2.01
C GLY A 469 14.05 6.24 2.73
N THR A 470 14.22 7.01 3.81
CA THR A 470 15.43 7.00 4.64
C THR A 470 15.41 5.94 5.74
N GLU A 471 14.31 5.21 5.88
CA GLU A 471 14.18 4.13 6.84
C GLU A 471 14.95 2.89 6.35
N PHE A 472 15.63 2.21 7.27
CA PHE A 472 16.34 0.96 6.98
C PHE A 472 15.36 -0.18 6.76
N ILE A 473 15.65 -1.04 5.78
CA ILE A 473 14.83 -2.20 5.49
C ILE A 473 15.63 -3.49 5.33
N ALA A 474 14.91 -4.55 5.49
CA ALA A 474 15.09 -5.94 5.12
C ALA A 474 16.39 -6.59 5.54
N ARG A 475 17.56 -6.23 5.02
CA ARG A 475 18.78 -6.88 5.48
C ARG A 475 19.07 -6.52 6.92
N GLU A 476 18.95 -5.26 7.30
CA GLU A 476 19.07 -4.82 8.69
C GLU A 476 17.88 -5.27 9.56
N VAL A 477 16.67 -5.38 8.98
CA VAL A 477 15.54 -5.99 9.70
C VAL A 477 15.81 -7.44 10.02
N VAL A 478 16.34 -8.22 9.09
CA VAL A 478 16.74 -9.60 9.34
C VAL A 478 17.99 -9.65 10.21
N GLU A 479 18.98 -8.81 9.99
CA GLU A 479 20.21 -8.72 10.79
C GLU A 479 19.96 -8.16 12.20
N THR A 480 19.10 -7.15 12.40
CA THR A 480 18.70 -6.67 13.74
C THR A 480 17.73 -7.60 14.45
N MET A 481 17.01 -8.46 13.73
CA MET A 481 16.21 -9.54 14.31
C MET A 481 17.09 -10.67 14.86
N VAL A 482 18.31 -10.78 14.36
CA VAL A 482 19.30 -11.79 14.79
C VAL A 482 19.94 -11.47 16.13
N ASP A 483 20.04 -10.20 16.50
CA ASP A 483 20.59 -9.77 17.80
C ASP A 483 19.69 -10.06 19.03
N GLY A 484 18.59 -10.77 18.83
CA GLY A 484 17.94 -11.59 19.88
C GLY A 484 16.98 -10.85 20.83
N GLU A 485 16.81 -9.54 20.75
CA GLU A 485 15.94 -8.83 21.69
C GLU A 485 14.51 -8.54 21.17
N ASP A 486 14.25 -8.58 19.87
CA ASP A 486 12.95 -8.26 19.30
C ASP A 486 12.24 -9.45 18.64
N ALA A 487 11.12 -9.82 19.20
CA ALA A 487 10.19 -10.76 18.58
C ALA A 487 9.65 -10.22 17.26
N VAL A 488 9.49 -11.10 16.28
CA VAL A 488 8.80 -10.84 15.04
C VAL A 488 7.50 -11.62 14.96
N TYR A 489 6.56 -11.06 14.20
CA TYR A 489 5.24 -11.62 13.97
C TYR A 489 5.06 -11.83 12.48
N LEU A 490 4.75 -13.04 12.08
CA LEU A 490 4.60 -13.43 10.69
C LEU A 490 3.12 -13.45 10.30
N MET A 491 2.65 -12.46 9.55
CA MET A 491 1.29 -12.40 9.03
C MET A 491 1.24 -12.96 7.61
N ASN A 492 0.38 -13.93 7.36
CA ASN A 492 0.20 -14.50 6.03
C ASN A 492 -0.57 -13.53 5.12
N LYS A 493 -0.01 -13.20 3.96
CA LYS A 493 -0.59 -12.19 3.04
C LYS A 493 -1.91 -12.60 2.40
N LYS A 494 -2.19 -13.91 2.29
CA LYS A 494 -3.46 -14.41 1.73
C LYS A 494 -4.60 -14.32 2.72
N THR A 495 -4.35 -14.63 3.99
CA THR A 495 -5.40 -14.75 5.01
C THR A 495 -5.51 -13.53 5.91
N GLY A 496 -4.47 -12.70 6.01
CA GLY A 496 -4.39 -11.59 6.97
C GLY A 496 -4.23 -12.06 8.43
N THR A 497 -3.98 -13.37 8.66
CA THR A 497 -3.81 -13.97 9.99
C THR A 497 -2.35 -14.31 10.25
N TYR A 498 -2.01 -14.51 11.51
CA TYR A 498 -0.63 -14.67 11.97
C TYR A 498 -0.23 -16.13 12.16
N LEU A 499 1.05 -16.41 12.01
CA LEU A 499 1.65 -17.67 12.44
C LEU A 499 1.45 -17.81 13.96
N ASN A 500 0.94 -18.95 14.36
CA ASN A 500 0.71 -19.35 15.75
C ASN A 500 0.86 -20.89 15.87
N CYS A 501 0.65 -21.43 17.04
CA CYS A 501 0.67 -22.86 17.29
C CYS A 501 -0.59 -23.34 18.02
N GLY A 502 -0.86 -24.64 17.92
CA GLY A 502 -1.97 -25.27 18.60
C GLY A 502 -2.20 -26.68 18.05
N LYS A 503 -3.40 -27.23 18.22
CA LYS A 503 -3.77 -28.57 17.75
C LYS A 503 -2.76 -29.64 18.19
N SER A 504 -2.48 -30.64 17.36
CA SER A 504 -1.63 -31.79 17.69
C SER A 504 -0.46 -31.44 18.61
N TRP A 505 -0.48 -31.96 19.83
CA TRP A 505 0.52 -31.72 20.88
C TRP A 505 0.68 -30.26 21.33
N GLY A 506 -0.21 -29.34 20.89
CA GLY A 506 -0.09 -27.92 21.15
C GLY A 506 1.03 -27.22 20.37
N ALA A 507 1.70 -27.91 19.47
CA ALA A 507 2.89 -27.42 18.78
C ALA A 507 2.76 -27.37 17.26
N GLN A 508 1.64 -27.78 16.68
CA GLN A 508 1.44 -27.71 15.24
C GLN A 508 1.31 -26.25 14.78
N ALA A 509 2.08 -25.85 13.76
CA ALA A 509 2.00 -24.53 13.17
C ALA A 509 0.62 -24.30 12.52
N LEU A 510 -0.04 -23.21 12.87
CA LEU A 510 -1.34 -22.81 12.36
C LEU A 510 -1.43 -21.30 12.15
N LEU A 511 -2.53 -20.87 11.55
CA LEU A 511 -2.89 -19.47 11.36
C LEU A 511 -3.96 -19.05 12.35
N SER A 512 -3.74 -17.93 13.04
CA SER A 512 -4.64 -17.39 14.06
C SER A 512 -4.78 -15.88 13.93
N SER A 513 -5.87 -15.32 14.45
CA SER A 513 -6.00 -13.86 14.62
C SER A 513 -4.96 -13.33 15.63
N HIS A 514 -4.56 -14.15 16.60
CA HIS A 514 -3.58 -13.76 17.60
C HIS A 514 -2.15 -14.05 17.12
N PRO A 515 -1.28 -13.03 17.08
CA PRO A 515 0.11 -13.22 16.64
C PRO A 515 0.93 -13.95 17.71
N LEU A 516 1.79 -14.85 17.26
CA LEU A 516 2.82 -15.50 18.07
C LEU A 516 4.15 -14.80 17.82
N ASP A 517 4.82 -14.35 18.88
CA ASP A 517 6.17 -13.86 18.78
C ASP A 517 7.17 -15.01 18.57
N VAL A 518 7.99 -14.84 17.54
CA VAL A 518 9.06 -15.76 17.18
C VAL A 518 10.36 -14.99 16.98
N TYR A 519 11.49 -15.67 17.04
CA TYR A 519 12.81 -15.04 16.93
C TYR A 519 13.58 -15.64 15.77
N LEU A 520 14.14 -14.79 14.93
CA LEU A 520 15.02 -15.22 13.85
C LEU A 520 16.43 -15.43 14.41
N VAL A 521 16.99 -16.61 14.16
CA VAL A 521 18.37 -16.97 14.54
C VAL A 521 19.17 -17.15 13.25
N GLU A 522 20.19 -16.32 13.05
CA GLU A 522 21.09 -16.47 11.92
C GLU A 522 22.02 -17.68 12.09
N LEU A 523 22.23 -18.39 10.99
CA LEU A 523 23.14 -19.54 10.93
C LEU A 523 24.36 -19.17 10.08
N PRO A 524 25.53 -19.81 10.34
CA PRO A 524 26.79 -19.45 9.68
C PRO A 524 26.80 -19.54 8.15
N ASN A 525 25.80 -20.17 7.54
CA ASN A 525 25.67 -20.35 6.10
C ASN A 525 24.72 -19.35 5.42
N GLY A 526 24.36 -18.25 6.12
CA GLY A 526 23.42 -17.25 5.61
C GLY A 526 21.97 -17.75 5.55
N LYS A 527 21.65 -18.84 6.25
CA LYS A 527 20.28 -19.30 6.48
C LYS A 527 19.83 -18.88 7.86
N TYR A 528 18.58 -19.14 8.16
CA TYR A 528 17.95 -18.78 9.44
C TYR A 528 17.31 -20.00 10.07
N ALA A 529 17.16 -19.97 11.38
CA ALA A 529 16.21 -20.79 12.10
C ALA A 529 15.16 -19.89 12.76
N LEU A 530 13.93 -20.37 12.91
CA LEU A 530 12.86 -19.63 13.56
C LEU A 530 12.63 -20.21 14.95
N ASP A 531 13.14 -19.53 15.98
CA ASP A 531 12.90 -19.89 17.37
C ASP A 531 11.47 -19.47 17.76
N THR A 532 10.66 -20.43 18.12
CA THR A 532 9.25 -20.26 18.42
C THR A 532 8.94 -20.12 19.90
N GLN A 533 9.92 -20.37 20.75
CA GLN A 533 9.78 -20.49 22.21
C GLN A 533 8.81 -21.62 22.66
N ILE A 534 8.37 -22.48 21.75
CA ILE A 534 7.60 -23.69 22.04
C ILE A 534 8.61 -24.83 22.23
N ARG A 535 8.76 -25.35 23.42
CA ARG A 535 9.82 -26.28 23.76
C ARG A 535 9.35 -27.72 23.97
N ASN A 536 10.08 -28.63 23.31
CA ASN A 536 10.03 -30.05 23.59
C ASN A 536 11.44 -30.54 23.91
N GLY A 537 11.80 -30.47 25.18
CA GLY A 537 13.16 -30.65 25.63
C GLY A 537 14.02 -29.37 25.53
N SER A 538 15.34 -29.52 25.78
CA SER A 538 16.26 -28.36 25.87
C SER A 538 16.69 -27.79 24.52
N THR A 539 16.65 -28.59 23.47
CA THR A 539 17.17 -28.24 22.14
C THR A 539 16.06 -28.06 21.07
N ASN A 540 14.86 -28.51 21.37
CA ASN A 540 13.76 -28.57 20.42
C ASN A 540 12.78 -27.41 20.67
N HIS A 541 12.96 -26.30 19.94
CA HIS A 541 12.10 -25.11 20.06
C HIS A 541 12.03 -24.28 18.77
N TYR A 542 12.27 -24.93 17.63
CA TYR A 542 12.29 -24.27 16.33
C TYR A 542 11.13 -24.73 15.44
N LEU A 543 10.78 -23.90 14.46
CA LEU A 543 9.88 -24.32 13.40
C LEU A 543 10.55 -25.40 12.56
N GLY A 544 9.99 -26.60 12.58
CA GLY A 544 10.49 -27.76 11.87
C GLY A 544 10.04 -27.88 10.42
N ALA A 545 10.77 -28.66 9.65
CA ALA A 545 10.40 -28.99 8.27
C ALA A 545 9.13 -29.87 8.20
N ASP A 546 8.67 -30.40 9.32
CA ASP A 546 7.43 -31.17 9.47
C ASP A 546 6.18 -30.31 9.82
N GLY A 547 6.41 -29.00 10.07
CA GLY A 547 5.36 -28.06 10.41
C GLY A 547 5.00 -28.01 11.89
N TYR A 548 5.86 -28.55 12.77
CA TYR A 548 5.76 -28.39 14.21
C TYR A 548 6.72 -27.30 14.72
N MET A 549 6.32 -26.62 15.77
CA MET A 549 7.05 -25.44 16.29
C MET A 549 7.96 -25.82 17.47
N ASP A 550 7.95 -27.05 17.91
CA ASP A 550 8.81 -27.62 18.95
C ASP A 550 9.87 -28.60 18.39
N ALA A 551 10.26 -28.39 17.14
CA ALA A 551 11.22 -29.23 16.44
C ALA A 551 12.69 -28.87 16.78
N ASN A 552 13.63 -29.72 16.34
CA ASN A 552 15.04 -29.39 16.28
C ASN A 552 15.28 -28.20 15.34
N MET A 553 16.42 -27.53 15.52
CA MET A 553 16.82 -26.42 14.65
C MET A 553 16.77 -26.83 13.18
N THR A 554 15.94 -26.16 12.41
CA THR A 554 15.76 -26.41 10.98
C THR A 554 16.26 -25.20 10.21
N GLU A 555 17.12 -25.44 9.22
CA GLU A 555 17.62 -24.39 8.34
C GLU A 555 16.53 -23.90 7.39
N LEU A 556 16.24 -22.63 7.47
CA LEU A 556 15.26 -21.96 6.61
C LEU A 556 15.98 -20.97 5.68
N LYS A 557 15.58 -20.95 4.41
CA LYS A 557 15.93 -19.87 3.49
C LYS A 557 14.81 -18.82 3.52
N ILE A 558 15.11 -17.65 4.04
CA ILE A 558 14.19 -16.50 4.05
C ILE A 558 14.60 -15.56 2.93
N ARG A 559 13.72 -15.33 1.97
CA ARG A 559 13.95 -14.41 0.87
C ARG A 559 12.92 -13.31 0.91
N MET A 560 13.38 -12.08 1.07
CA MET A 560 12.52 -10.90 0.99
C MET A 560 12.04 -10.71 -0.45
N ILE A 561 10.75 -10.39 -0.62
CA ILE A 561 10.11 -10.04 -1.90
C ILE A 561 9.97 -8.52 -1.99
N ASP A 562 9.67 -7.88 -0.88
CA ASP A 562 9.62 -6.44 -0.70
C ASP A 562 10.10 -6.11 0.73
N SER A 563 10.05 -4.87 1.14
CA SER A 563 10.57 -4.39 2.43
C SER A 563 10.04 -5.11 3.66
N VAL A 564 8.84 -5.67 3.57
CA VAL A 564 8.14 -6.30 4.70
C VAL A 564 7.63 -7.71 4.38
N THR A 565 7.66 -8.12 3.11
CA THR A 565 7.12 -9.40 2.66
C THR A 565 8.25 -10.36 2.33
N CYS A 566 8.19 -11.55 2.88
CA CYS A 566 9.14 -12.63 2.58
C CYS A 566 8.44 -13.91 2.14
N VAL A 567 9.23 -14.82 1.59
CA VAL A 567 8.92 -16.25 1.45
C VAL A 567 9.91 -17.06 2.26
N ILE A 568 9.43 -18.12 2.87
CA ILE A 568 10.21 -18.99 3.75
C ILE A 568 10.23 -20.38 3.13
N HIS A 569 11.42 -20.93 2.87
CA HIS A 569 11.62 -22.24 2.30
C HIS A 569 12.41 -23.12 3.28
N ASN A 570 11.92 -24.33 3.58
CA ASN A 570 12.47 -25.23 4.60
C ASN A 570 13.30 -26.41 4.04
N GLY A 571 13.75 -26.31 2.81
CA GLY A 571 14.46 -27.38 2.11
C GLY A 571 13.56 -28.36 1.35
N LYS A 572 12.30 -28.51 1.73
CA LYS A 572 11.29 -29.36 1.05
C LYS A 572 10.34 -28.54 0.19
N GLY A 573 9.94 -27.37 0.66
CA GLY A 573 9.01 -26.49 -0.02
C GLY A 573 8.83 -25.16 0.72
N TYR A 574 7.89 -24.36 0.23
CA TYR A 574 7.55 -23.09 0.86
C TYR A 574 6.53 -23.28 1.96
N ILE A 575 6.71 -22.52 3.04
CA ILE A 575 5.79 -22.46 4.17
C ILE A 575 4.68 -21.46 3.85
N GLY A 576 3.43 -21.82 4.08
CA GLY A 576 2.31 -20.93 3.74
C GLY A 576 0.93 -21.46 4.15
N ALA A 577 -0.11 -20.72 3.77
CA ALA A 577 -1.49 -21.02 4.09
C ALA A 577 -2.03 -22.21 3.28
N ALA A 578 -2.66 -23.15 3.93
CA ALA A 578 -3.45 -24.18 3.27
C ALA A 578 -4.81 -23.63 2.78
N THR A 579 -5.37 -24.25 1.75
CA THR A 579 -6.72 -23.92 1.30
C THR A 579 -7.75 -24.57 2.21
N GLY A 580 -8.67 -23.77 2.76
CA GLY A 580 -9.78 -24.26 3.60
C GLY A 580 -9.35 -24.84 4.97
N SER A 581 -8.16 -24.51 5.46
CA SER A 581 -7.64 -24.95 6.75
C SER A 581 -6.80 -23.84 7.39
N ASP A 582 -6.79 -23.80 8.70
CA ASP A 582 -5.92 -22.95 9.51
C ASP A 582 -4.49 -23.53 9.70
N ILE A 583 -4.24 -24.78 9.31
CA ILE A 583 -2.93 -25.41 9.40
C ILE A 583 -1.98 -24.79 8.38
N VAL A 584 -0.75 -24.51 8.82
CA VAL A 584 0.31 -24.03 7.95
C VAL A 584 0.87 -25.21 7.13
N LYS A 585 0.87 -25.05 5.79
CA LYS A 585 1.55 -25.97 4.88
C LYS A 585 3.03 -25.65 4.83
N ASN A 586 3.86 -26.68 4.73
CA ASN A 586 5.32 -26.61 4.76
C ASN A 586 6.00 -27.21 3.52
N ASP A 587 5.22 -27.52 2.48
CA ASP A 587 5.64 -28.23 1.27
C ASP A 587 5.06 -27.62 -0.03
N LEU A 588 4.68 -26.33 -0.01
CA LEU A 588 4.13 -25.66 -1.17
C LEU A 588 5.19 -25.51 -2.27
N ALA A 589 4.82 -25.87 -3.49
CA ALA A 589 5.77 -26.01 -4.61
C ALA A 589 6.23 -24.66 -5.20
N THR A 590 5.49 -23.56 -4.99
CA THR A 590 5.76 -22.28 -5.64
C THR A 590 5.69 -21.10 -4.68
N SER A 591 6.62 -20.15 -4.81
CA SER A 591 6.61 -18.87 -4.09
C SER A 591 5.72 -17.80 -4.73
N ALA A 592 5.17 -18.03 -5.91
CA ALA A 592 4.35 -17.05 -6.65
C ALA A 592 3.00 -16.75 -5.97
N SER A 593 2.46 -17.74 -5.24
CA SER A 593 1.17 -17.60 -4.55
C SER A 593 1.26 -16.68 -3.33
N SER A 594 0.25 -15.84 -3.12
CA SER A 594 0.08 -15.07 -1.88
C SER A 594 0.02 -15.95 -0.63
N ALA A 595 -0.37 -17.23 -0.77
CA ALA A 595 -0.37 -18.19 0.32
C ALA A 595 1.00 -18.45 0.94
N CYS A 596 2.09 -18.31 0.14
CA CYS A 596 3.47 -18.49 0.59
C CYS A 596 4.13 -17.18 1.04
N ARG A 597 3.42 -16.06 1.00
CA ARG A 597 3.96 -14.75 1.35
C ARG A 597 3.61 -14.40 2.77
N TRP A 598 4.63 -13.98 3.52
CA TRP A 598 4.54 -13.56 4.91
C TRP A 598 4.97 -12.12 5.05
N VAL A 599 4.15 -11.32 5.73
CA VAL A 599 4.54 -9.97 6.15
C VAL A 599 5.20 -10.11 7.52
N ILE A 600 6.45 -9.66 7.61
CA ILE A 600 7.18 -9.61 8.87
C ILE A 600 6.81 -8.31 9.56
N LYS A 601 6.28 -8.39 10.78
CA LYS A 601 5.97 -7.26 11.64
C LYS A 601 6.82 -7.31 12.90
N ARG A 602 7.27 -6.17 13.37
CA ARG A 602 7.89 -5.99 14.68
C ARG A 602 6.84 -5.68 15.74
N LYS A 603 7.19 -5.79 17.00
CA LYS A 603 6.35 -5.34 18.11
C LYS A 603 5.97 -3.87 17.95
N SER A 604 6.92 -3.01 17.52
CA SER A 604 6.69 -1.58 17.25
C SER A 604 5.65 -1.32 16.16
N ASP A 605 5.57 -2.19 15.15
CA ASP A 605 4.57 -2.08 14.08
C ASP A 605 3.18 -2.41 14.61
N LEU A 606 3.05 -3.52 15.37
CA LEU A 606 1.79 -3.87 16.02
C LEU A 606 1.35 -2.80 17.02
N MET A 607 2.29 -2.26 17.81
CA MET A 607 2.00 -1.15 18.74
C MET A 607 1.51 0.09 18.01
N ARG A 608 2.07 0.41 16.83
CA ARG A 608 1.61 1.54 16.00
C ARG A 608 0.20 1.29 15.44
N GLU A 609 -0.09 0.07 15.02
CA GLU A 609 -1.42 -0.34 14.55
C GLU A 609 -2.47 -0.21 15.66
N LEU A 610 -2.11 -0.56 16.90
CA LEU A 610 -2.99 -0.37 18.05
C LEU A 610 -3.43 1.10 18.25
N LEU A 611 -2.56 2.08 17.96
CA LEU A 611 -2.91 3.49 18.14
C LEU A 611 -4.03 3.97 17.19
N ALA A 612 -4.36 3.22 16.16
CA ALA A 612 -5.49 3.49 15.28
C ALA A 612 -6.81 2.84 15.76
N ALA A 613 -6.79 2.08 16.85
CA ALA A 613 -7.97 1.38 17.34
C ALA A 613 -9.00 2.34 17.95
N THR A 614 -10.25 1.95 17.85
CA THR A 614 -11.40 2.64 18.46
C THR A 614 -12.32 1.61 19.12
N VAL A 615 -13.31 2.07 19.85
CA VAL A 615 -14.32 1.19 20.47
C VAL A 615 -15.09 0.38 19.40
N GLU A 616 -15.36 0.99 18.25
CA GLU A 616 -16.05 0.33 17.13
C GLU A 616 -15.16 -0.63 16.36
N ASN A 617 -13.84 -0.40 16.39
CA ASN A 617 -12.84 -1.22 15.74
C ASN A 617 -11.65 -1.47 16.69
N PRO A 618 -11.82 -2.36 17.68
CA PRO A 618 -10.79 -2.67 18.67
C PRO A 618 -9.52 -3.27 18.04
N GLY A 619 -8.37 -2.85 18.53
CA GLY A 619 -7.08 -3.43 18.14
C GLY A 619 -6.75 -4.65 19.01
N ASP A 620 -6.38 -5.77 18.39
CA ASP A 620 -5.92 -6.94 19.13
C ASP A 620 -4.54 -6.68 19.74
N ALA A 621 -4.51 -6.61 21.09
CA ALA A 621 -3.32 -6.40 21.89
C ALA A 621 -2.88 -7.68 22.63
N THR A 622 -3.47 -8.84 22.33
CA THR A 622 -3.20 -10.11 23.02
C THR A 622 -1.73 -10.54 22.91
N PHE A 623 -1.00 -10.10 21.87
CA PHE A 623 0.45 -10.35 21.73
C PHE A 623 1.29 -9.78 22.89
N LEU A 624 0.76 -8.83 23.64
CA LEU A 624 1.41 -8.28 24.84
C LEU A 624 1.37 -9.25 26.02
N VAL A 625 0.37 -10.14 26.09
CA VAL A 625 0.21 -11.14 27.14
C VAL A 625 0.98 -12.38 26.76
N LYS A 626 2.08 -12.65 27.43
CA LYS A 626 2.96 -13.80 27.15
C LYS A 626 2.41 -15.08 27.77
N GLY A 627 2.38 -16.16 26.96
CA GLY A 627 1.83 -17.44 27.43
C GLY A 627 0.37 -17.37 27.84
N ALA A 628 -0.44 -16.58 27.13
CA ALA A 628 -1.81 -16.25 27.48
C ALA A 628 -2.78 -17.44 27.53
N ASN A 629 -2.47 -18.52 26.84
CA ASN A 629 -3.26 -19.74 26.75
C ASN A 629 -2.68 -20.93 27.54
N PHE A 630 -1.73 -20.69 28.39
CA PHE A 630 -1.07 -21.69 29.25
C PHE A 630 -0.62 -22.97 28.54
N GLY A 631 -0.32 -22.88 27.24
CA GLY A 631 0.00 -24.00 26.35
C GLY A 631 1.14 -24.90 26.87
N ARG A 632 1.07 -26.20 26.55
CA ARG A 632 1.90 -27.27 27.14
C ARG A 632 3.39 -26.98 27.10
N ASN A 633 3.90 -26.58 25.96
CA ASN A 633 5.32 -26.40 25.71
C ASN A 633 5.75 -24.92 25.64
N ASP A 634 4.82 -23.98 25.87
CA ASP A 634 5.10 -22.56 25.79
C ASP A 634 5.97 -22.10 26.96
N THR A 635 7.22 -21.70 26.70
CA THR A 635 8.14 -21.22 27.75
C THR A 635 7.82 -19.81 28.21
N ARG A 636 7.04 -19.03 27.45
CA ARG A 636 6.60 -17.67 27.82
C ARG A 636 5.69 -17.67 29.04
N ILE A 637 5.24 -18.83 29.47
CA ILE A 637 4.54 -19.00 30.74
C ILE A 637 5.38 -18.53 31.96
N SER A 638 6.70 -18.47 31.81
CA SER A 638 7.59 -17.93 32.83
C SER A 638 7.40 -16.43 33.12
N PHE A 639 6.68 -15.71 32.27
CA PHE A 639 6.29 -14.32 32.52
C PHE A 639 5.12 -14.19 33.52
N TRP A 640 4.44 -15.30 33.84
CA TRP A 640 3.41 -15.33 34.87
C TRP A 640 4.03 -15.55 36.23
N ASN A 641 3.64 -14.72 37.18
CA ASN A 641 4.05 -14.82 38.59
C ASN A 641 2.98 -15.58 39.38
N GLY A 642 3.37 -16.13 40.53
CA GLY A 642 2.49 -16.89 41.40
C GLY A 642 2.58 -18.39 41.19
N THR A 643 1.82 -19.14 42.00
CA THR A 643 1.80 -20.61 41.96
C THR A 643 0.56 -21.11 41.22
N PHE A 644 0.78 -21.93 40.20
CA PHE A 644 -0.25 -22.61 39.43
C PHE A 644 0.32 -23.90 38.81
N GLU A 645 -0.58 -24.79 38.41
CA GLU A 645 -0.24 -26.02 37.67
C GLU A 645 -0.94 -25.97 36.31
N ARG A 646 -0.33 -26.60 35.30
CA ARG A 646 -0.92 -26.72 33.95
C ARG A 646 -1.32 -28.18 33.70
N GLY A 647 -2.43 -28.36 33.07
CA GLY A 647 -2.92 -29.67 32.65
C GLY A 647 -4.08 -29.56 31.68
N GLY A 648 -4.62 -30.70 31.27
CA GLY A 648 -5.71 -30.74 30.34
C GLY A 648 -5.42 -31.52 29.06
N GLU A 649 -6.17 -31.23 28.00
CA GLU A 649 -5.94 -31.82 26.69
C GLU A 649 -4.54 -31.50 26.20
N VAL A 650 -3.89 -32.50 25.57
CA VAL A 650 -2.52 -32.32 25.06
C VAL A 650 -2.42 -31.15 24.07
N SER A 651 -3.48 -30.92 23.32
CA SER A 651 -3.56 -29.87 22.32
C SER A 651 -4.02 -28.51 22.87
N ASN A 652 -4.59 -28.46 24.07
CA ASN A 652 -5.08 -27.25 24.70
C ASN A 652 -5.03 -27.44 26.23
N GLN A 653 -4.01 -26.90 26.88
CA GLN A 653 -3.90 -26.95 28.34
C GLN A 653 -4.53 -25.68 28.96
N CYS A 654 -4.91 -25.81 30.23
CA CYS A 654 -5.34 -24.70 31.07
C CYS A 654 -4.58 -24.72 32.40
N ALA A 655 -4.71 -23.68 33.17
CA ALA A 655 -4.07 -23.53 34.46
C ALA A 655 -5.04 -23.76 35.62
N GLN A 656 -4.59 -24.35 36.71
CA GLN A 656 -5.28 -24.39 37.99
C GLN A 656 -4.45 -23.76 39.11
N ALA A 657 -5.11 -23.03 39.97
CA ALA A 657 -4.48 -22.44 41.16
C ALA A 657 -4.67 -23.32 42.40
N PRO A 658 -3.79 -23.19 43.42
CA PRO A 658 -3.86 -23.96 44.68
C PRO A 658 -5.12 -23.64 45.48
N SER A 659 -5.43 -24.52 46.45
CA SER A 659 -6.55 -24.32 47.39
C SER A 659 -6.32 -23.20 48.38
N GLU A 660 -5.07 -22.83 48.63
CA GLU A 660 -4.66 -21.74 49.51
C GLU A 660 -4.93 -20.38 48.90
N ALA A 661 -4.56 -19.31 49.58
CA ALA A 661 -4.52 -17.98 48.98
C ALA A 661 -3.45 -17.90 47.89
N TYR A 662 -3.74 -17.25 46.80
CA TYR A 662 -2.83 -17.10 45.68
C TYR A 662 -3.05 -15.79 44.92
N ASP A 663 -2.07 -15.39 44.13
CA ASP A 663 -2.15 -14.35 43.12
C ASP A 663 -1.29 -14.81 41.92
N VAL A 664 -1.94 -15.16 40.81
CA VAL A 664 -1.31 -15.53 39.55
C VAL A 664 -1.52 -14.41 38.57
N TYR A 665 -0.44 -13.74 38.17
CA TYR A 665 -0.54 -12.53 37.38
C TYR A 665 0.63 -12.33 36.42
N GLN A 666 0.38 -11.44 35.45
CA GLN A 666 1.37 -10.84 34.58
C GLN A 666 1.24 -9.32 34.62
N THR A 667 2.37 -8.61 34.57
CA THR A 667 2.41 -7.15 34.45
C THR A 667 2.93 -6.79 33.07
N LEU A 668 2.12 -6.04 32.32
CA LEU A 668 2.47 -5.49 31.03
C LEU A 668 2.96 -4.07 31.24
N GLU A 669 4.09 -3.72 30.65
CA GLU A 669 4.72 -2.40 30.78
C GLU A 669 4.89 -1.75 29.40
N ASN A 670 4.97 -0.42 29.38
CA ASN A 670 5.14 0.37 28.16
C ASN A 670 4.06 0.11 27.09
N ILE A 671 2.81 -0.08 27.54
CA ILE A 671 1.66 -0.21 26.65
C ILE A 671 0.96 1.14 26.46
N PRO A 672 0.22 1.35 25.35
CA PRO A 672 -0.52 2.60 25.14
C PRO A 672 -1.49 2.93 26.25
N ASN A 673 -1.56 4.20 26.64
CA ASN A 673 -2.60 4.67 27.53
C ASN A 673 -3.95 4.67 26.82
N GLY A 674 -5.03 4.36 27.55
CA GLY A 674 -6.39 4.28 27.02
C GLY A 674 -7.16 3.12 27.60
N PHE A 675 -8.23 2.74 26.95
CA PHE A 675 -9.15 1.71 27.42
C PHE A 675 -8.80 0.35 26.79
N TYR A 676 -8.89 -0.69 27.62
CA TYR A 676 -8.67 -2.07 27.22
C TYR A 676 -9.85 -2.94 27.64
N GLU A 677 -10.30 -3.80 26.75
CA GLU A 677 -11.13 -4.94 27.09
C GLU A 677 -10.23 -6.13 27.38
N VAL A 678 -10.25 -6.62 28.61
CA VAL A 678 -9.57 -7.84 29.05
C VAL A 678 -10.60 -8.97 29.07
N ARG A 679 -10.26 -10.10 28.48
CA ARG A 679 -11.08 -11.32 28.50
C ARG A 679 -10.30 -12.45 29.13
N VAL A 680 -11.00 -13.34 29.83
CA VAL A 680 -10.45 -14.57 30.42
C VAL A 680 -11.51 -15.65 30.40
N GLN A 681 -11.09 -16.89 30.22
CA GLN A 681 -11.93 -18.03 30.51
C GLN A 681 -11.56 -18.57 31.90
N GLY A 682 -12.56 -18.84 32.75
CA GLY A 682 -12.26 -19.38 34.05
C GLY A 682 -13.51 -19.60 34.91
N PHE A 683 -13.37 -20.50 35.86
CA PHE A 683 -14.42 -20.80 36.85
C PHE A 683 -13.85 -21.09 38.22
N TYR A 684 -14.71 -21.00 39.22
CA TYR A 684 -14.42 -21.36 40.61
C TYR A 684 -15.46 -22.32 41.16
N ARG A 685 -14.99 -23.30 41.98
CA ARG A 685 -15.81 -24.23 42.76
C ARG A 685 -15.40 -24.14 44.25
N HIS A 686 -16.35 -23.81 45.13
CA HIS A 686 -16.10 -23.71 46.55
C HIS A 686 -16.22 -25.05 47.27
N GLY A 687 -15.16 -25.81 47.47
CA GLY A 687 -15.12 -27.11 48.12
C GLY A 687 -15.51 -28.28 47.17
N LYS A 688 -15.89 -29.42 47.74
CA LYS A 688 -16.34 -30.58 46.98
C LYS A 688 -17.50 -30.27 46.05
N ALA A 689 -17.58 -30.95 44.91
CA ALA A 689 -18.64 -30.76 43.93
C ALA A 689 -20.07 -30.80 44.52
N THR A 690 -20.34 -31.79 45.36
CA THR A 690 -21.65 -31.96 46.00
C THR A 690 -21.96 -30.88 47.02
N VAL A 691 -20.94 -30.42 47.76
CA VAL A 691 -21.11 -29.34 48.76
C VAL A 691 -21.35 -28.01 48.02
N ALA A 692 -20.56 -27.72 46.98
CA ALA A 692 -20.72 -26.50 46.18
C ALA A 692 -22.08 -26.47 45.49
N ALA A 693 -22.57 -27.59 44.95
CA ALA A 693 -23.87 -27.68 44.34
C ALA A 693 -25.02 -27.41 45.36
N ASN A 694 -24.92 -27.93 46.57
CA ASN A 694 -25.89 -27.64 47.60
C ASN A 694 -25.88 -26.15 48.04
N TYR A 695 -24.71 -25.51 48.11
CA TYR A 695 -24.63 -24.07 48.38
C TYR A 695 -25.27 -23.23 47.28
N ARG A 696 -25.02 -23.54 46.03
CA ARG A 696 -25.62 -22.83 44.90
C ARG A 696 -27.15 -23.06 44.85
N ASN A 697 -27.57 -24.26 45.00
CA ASN A 697 -29.02 -24.61 45.02
C ASN A 697 -29.79 -23.86 46.13
N ASN A 698 -29.13 -23.54 47.25
CA ASN A 698 -29.70 -22.80 48.36
C ASN A 698 -29.36 -21.29 48.34
N ASN A 699 -28.88 -20.74 47.21
CA ASN A 699 -28.44 -19.35 47.05
C ASN A 699 -27.36 -18.91 48.08
N ARG A 700 -26.48 -19.85 48.47
CA ARG A 700 -25.37 -19.61 49.42
C ARG A 700 -24.02 -19.89 48.81
N GLU A 701 -23.91 -19.91 47.49
CA GLU A 701 -22.67 -20.11 46.80
C GLU A 701 -21.70 -18.99 47.14
N LYS A 702 -20.41 -19.35 47.35
CA LYS A 702 -19.32 -18.39 47.55
C LYS A 702 -18.38 -18.49 46.39
N LEU A 703 -18.13 -17.35 45.77
CA LEU A 703 -17.17 -17.19 44.68
C LEU A 703 -15.96 -16.40 45.22
N ASP A 704 -15.04 -17.09 45.88
CA ASP A 704 -13.94 -16.47 46.61
C ASP A 704 -12.70 -16.24 45.73
N ALA A 705 -12.71 -16.69 44.48
CA ALA A 705 -11.68 -16.44 43.48
C ALA A 705 -12.11 -15.33 42.51
N TYR A 706 -11.18 -14.41 42.24
CA TYR A 706 -11.40 -13.22 41.44
C TYR A 706 -10.40 -13.19 40.30
N TRP A 707 -10.82 -12.74 39.15
CA TRP A 707 -9.91 -12.28 38.12
C TRP A 707 -9.92 -10.74 38.10
N TYR A 708 -8.81 -10.15 37.63
CA TYR A 708 -8.65 -8.72 37.77
C TYR A 708 -7.77 -8.11 36.67
N ALA A 709 -7.96 -6.80 36.49
CA ALA A 709 -7.12 -5.95 35.63
C ALA A 709 -6.92 -4.61 36.38
N ASN A 710 -5.69 -4.33 36.77
CA ASN A 710 -5.32 -3.23 37.71
C ASN A 710 -6.17 -3.32 39.00
N GLU A 711 -6.86 -2.24 39.34
CA GLU A 711 -7.70 -2.15 40.54
C GLU A 711 -9.12 -2.73 40.37
N GLN A 712 -9.48 -3.09 39.13
CA GLN A 712 -10.80 -3.66 38.87
C GLN A 712 -10.76 -5.17 39.04
N GLU A 713 -11.73 -5.74 39.71
CA GLU A 713 -11.85 -7.17 39.92
C GLU A 713 -13.29 -7.66 39.81
N GLN A 714 -13.45 -8.89 39.37
CA GLN A 714 -14.75 -9.58 39.32
C GLN A 714 -14.58 -11.00 39.83
N PRO A 715 -15.57 -11.60 40.54
CA PRO A 715 -15.51 -13.01 40.88
C PRO A 715 -15.45 -13.86 39.59
N LEU A 716 -14.61 -14.90 39.58
CA LEU A 716 -14.72 -15.93 38.58
C LEU A 716 -16.10 -16.58 38.63
N THR A 717 -16.66 -16.87 37.48
CA THR A 717 -17.99 -17.48 37.38
C THR A 717 -18.04 -18.85 38.03
N SER A 718 -19.21 -19.27 38.39
CA SER A 718 -19.42 -20.60 39.00
C SER A 718 -19.17 -21.72 38.01
N ILE A 719 -18.55 -22.79 38.45
CA ILE A 719 -18.42 -24.02 37.68
C ILE A 719 -19.77 -24.57 37.18
N PHE A 720 -20.90 -24.24 37.87
CA PHE A 720 -22.23 -24.69 37.52
C PHE A 720 -22.88 -23.88 36.38
N GLU A 721 -22.26 -22.83 35.88
CA GLU A 721 -22.82 -21.98 34.82
C GLU A 721 -23.09 -22.75 33.53
N HIS A 722 -22.29 -23.79 33.28
CA HIS A 722 -22.41 -24.67 32.12
C HIS A 722 -22.52 -26.12 32.50
N ALA A 723 -23.26 -26.46 33.61
CA ALA A 723 -23.54 -27.83 34.03
C ALA A 723 -24.28 -28.58 32.92
N ASP A 724 -24.06 -29.89 32.84
CA ASP A 724 -24.61 -30.78 31.85
C ASP A 724 -24.24 -30.52 30.38
N HIS A 725 -23.20 -29.71 30.16
CA HIS A 725 -22.74 -29.50 28.78
C HIS A 725 -22.29 -30.79 28.13
N VAL A 726 -22.72 -31.04 26.90
CA VAL A 726 -22.54 -32.34 26.19
C VAL A 726 -21.06 -32.72 25.96
N ILE A 727 -20.12 -31.78 26.05
CA ILE A 727 -18.69 -32.02 25.88
C ILE A 727 -18.01 -32.58 27.14
N ILE A 728 -18.68 -32.68 28.27
CA ILE A 728 -18.12 -33.22 29.51
C ILE A 728 -18.19 -34.76 29.43
N PRO A 729 -17.06 -35.49 29.28
CA PRO A 729 -17.07 -36.96 29.28
C PRO A 729 -17.54 -37.50 30.62
N ALA A 730 -18.32 -38.56 30.63
CA ALA A 730 -18.85 -39.14 31.86
C ALA A 730 -17.78 -39.58 32.88
N ALA A 731 -16.58 -40.01 32.38
CA ALA A 731 -15.44 -40.40 33.21
C ALA A 731 -14.68 -39.22 33.83
N GLU A 732 -14.98 -38.02 33.37
CA GLU A 732 -14.29 -36.76 33.79
C GLU A 732 -15.32 -35.74 34.29
N ALA A 733 -16.46 -36.21 34.76
CA ALA A 733 -17.51 -35.37 35.31
C ALA A 733 -17.84 -35.76 36.75
N ASP A 734 -18.07 -34.77 37.58
CA ASP A 734 -18.74 -34.93 38.89
C ASP A 734 -20.24 -34.81 38.70
N GLU A 735 -21.01 -35.78 39.16
CA GLU A 735 -22.47 -35.69 39.19
C GLU A 735 -22.95 -34.96 40.45
N THR A 736 -23.81 -33.97 40.26
CA THR A 736 -24.37 -33.16 41.35
C THR A 736 -25.88 -32.97 41.17
N ILE A 737 -26.53 -32.38 42.20
CA ILE A 737 -27.97 -32.03 42.16
C ILE A 737 -28.25 -30.91 41.11
N LEU A 738 -27.24 -30.24 40.59
CA LEU A 738 -27.34 -29.20 39.57
C LEU A 738 -26.88 -29.67 38.21
N GLY A 739 -26.55 -30.95 38.06
CA GLY A 739 -26.08 -31.58 36.84
C GLY A 739 -24.60 -31.92 36.90
N LYS A 740 -24.08 -32.33 35.76
CA LYS A 740 -22.66 -32.72 35.59
C LYS A 740 -21.77 -31.52 35.40
N ILE A 741 -20.65 -31.51 36.09
CA ILE A 741 -19.62 -30.50 35.99
C ILE A 741 -18.25 -31.12 35.73
N PRO A 742 -17.28 -30.43 35.12
CA PRO A 742 -15.95 -30.97 34.92
C PRO A 742 -15.29 -31.33 36.26
N SER A 743 -14.60 -32.49 36.30
CA SER A 743 -13.87 -32.99 37.45
C SER A 743 -12.36 -33.05 37.22
N SER A 744 -11.90 -32.74 36.01
CA SER A 744 -10.50 -32.74 35.57
C SER A 744 -10.15 -31.54 34.72
N LEU A 745 -8.84 -31.23 34.64
CA LEU A 745 -8.34 -30.20 33.73
C LEU A 745 -8.60 -30.56 32.26
N THR A 746 -8.66 -31.85 31.90
CA THR A 746 -9.01 -32.28 30.55
C THR A 746 -10.44 -31.84 30.20
N ALA A 747 -11.38 -32.11 31.08
CA ALA A 747 -12.74 -31.64 30.88
C ALA A 747 -12.88 -30.13 30.87
N ALA A 748 -12.14 -29.40 31.75
CA ALA A 748 -12.12 -27.95 31.80
C ALA A 748 -11.56 -27.36 30.50
N SER A 749 -10.41 -27.84 30.02
CA SER A 749 -9.80 -27.36 28.77
C SER A 749 -10.65 -27.64 27.55
N ALA A 750 -11.38 -28.77 27.54
CA ALA A 750 -12.36 -29.09 26.49
C ALA A 750 -13.51 -28.06 26.47
N MET A 751 -13.99 -27.61 27.63
CA MET A 751 -15.02 -26.59 27.75
C MET A 751 -14.51 -25.21 27.30
N PHE A 752 -13.28 -24.82 27.67
CA PHE A 752 -12.64 -23.58 27.25
C PHE A 752 -12.43 -23.54 25.72
N SER A 753 -12.04 -24.66 25.09
CA SER A 753 -11.91 -24.75 23.64
C SER A 753 -13.22 -24.48 22.86
N LYS A 754 -14.36 -24.49 23.54
CA LYS A 754 -15.68 -24.12 23.01
C LYS A 754 -16.12 -22.71 23.37
N GLY A 755 -15.25 -21.92 23.98
CA GLY A 755 -15.54 -20.53 24.38
C GLY A 755 -16.38 -20.43 25.65
N LEU A 756 -16.54 -21.51 26.42
CA LEU A 756 -17.33 -21.48 27.64
C LEU A 756 -16.56 -20.81 28.79
N TYR A 757 -17.29 -20.33 29.81
CA TYR A 757 -16.76 -19.60 30.98
C TYR A 757 -15.97 -18.31 30.61
N GLN A 758 -16.24 -17.72 29.46
CA GLN A 758 -15.62 -16.46 29.05
C GLN A 758 -16.23 -15.29 29.81
N GLN A 759 -15.37 -14.45 30.35
CA GLN A 759 -15.71 -13.23 31.08
C GLN A 759 -14.88 -12.08 30.51
N ASN A 760 -15.37 -10.86 30.62
CA ASN A 760 -14.69 -9.66 30.16
C ASN A 760 -14.87 -8.48 31.12
N MET A 761 -13.92 -7.58 31.12
CA MET A 761 -14.03 -6.27 31.74
C MET A 761 -13.29 -5.23 30.94
N THR A 762 -13.72 -3.97 31.07
CA THR A 762 -13.00 -2.83 30.52
C THR A 762 -12.20 -2.14 31.60
N VAL A 763 -10.93 -1.84 31.34
CA VAL A 763 -10.02 -1.16 32.27
C VAL A 763 -9.36 0.03 31.57
N GLU A 764 -9.17 1.12 32.29
CA GLU A 764 -8.38 2.25 31.84
C GLU A 764 -6.91 2.11 32.25
N VAL A 765 -6.00 2.33 31.32
CA VAL A 765 -4.55 2.41 31.55
C VAL A 765 -4.12 3.86 31.37
N THR A 766 -3.53 4.45 32.40
CA THR A 766 -3.12 5.88 32.42
C THR A 766 -1.61 6.09 32.55
N ASN A 767 -0.88 5.05 32.92
CA ASN A 767 0.56 5.10 33.22
C ASN A 767 1.39 4.10 32.41
N GLY A 768 0.82 3.55 31.33
CA GLY A 768 1.50 2.55 30.48
C GLY A 768 1.65 1.19 31.11
N THR A 769 0.95 0.88 32.24
CA THR A 769 1.09 -0.39 32.96
C THR A 769 -0.28 -1.03 33.16
N LEU A 770 -0.36 -2.33 32.86
CA LEU A 770 -1.53 -3.17 33.10
C LEU A 770 -1.10 -4.45 33.80
N ARG A 771 -1.59 -4.66 35.03
CA ARG A 771 -1.46 -5.92 35.74
C ARG A 771 -2.75 -6.69 35.64
N LEU A 772 -2.71 -7.88 35.10
CA LEU A 772 -3.88 -8.77 34.96
C LEU A 772 -3.59 -10.15 35.57
N GLY A 773 -4.64 -10.80 36.07
CA GLY A 773 -4.44 -12.11 36.69
C GLY A 773 -5.70 -12.69 37.35
N VAL A 774 -5.44 -13.76 38.12
CA VAL A 774 -6.44 -14.46 38.94
C VAL A 774 -5.93 -14.58 40.37
N LYS A 775 -6.74 -14.20 41.36
CA LYS A 775 -6.34 -14.20 42.76
C LYS A 775 -7.43 -14.72 43.69
N LYS A 776 -7.01 -15.17 44.86
CA LYS A 776 -7.87 -15.51 46.00
C LYS A 776 -7.16 -15.10 47.27
N SER A 777 -7.79 -14.24 48.05
CA SER A 777 -7.19 -13.65 49.26
C SER A 777 -7.32 -14.50 50.53
N VAL A 778 -8.20 -15.48 50.51
CA VAL A 778 -8.50 -16.33 51.66
C VAL A 778 -8.21 -17.79 51.35
N THR A 779 -7.74 -18.52 52.34
CA THR A 779 -7.64 -19.96 52.24
C THR A 779 -9.05 -20.53 52.20
N GLY A 780 -9.38 -21.20 51.12
CA GLY A 780 -10.69 -21.84 50.94
C GLY A 780 -10.82 -23.17 51.65
N PRO A 781 -12.00 -23.82 51.58
CA PRO A 781 -12.16 -25.17 52.04
C PRO A 781 -11.26 -26.12 51.25
N VAL A 782 -10.92 -27.22 51.89
CA VAL A 782 -10.22 -28.31 51.20
C VAL A 782 -11.03 -28.73 49.97
N GLU A 783 -10.33 -28.95 48.84
CA GLU A 783 -10.92 -29.32 47.55
C GLU A 783 -11.68 -28.19 46.83
N ASN A 784 -11.48 -26.89 47.21
CA ASN A 784 -11.91 -25.84 46.28
C ASN A 784 -11.06 -25.88 45.01
N TRP A 785 -11.61 -25.38 43.90
CA TRP A 785 -10.96 -25.51 42.61
C TRP A 785 -11.15 -24.27 41.75
N THR A 786 -10.04 -23.69 41.33
CA THR A 786 -9.96 -22.56 40.42
C THR A 786 -9.24 -22.98 39.15
N VAL A 787 -9.89 -22.79 38.01
CA VAL A 787 -9.30 -23.08 36.67
C VAL A 787 -9.47 -21.86 35.77
N PHE A 788 -8.46 -21.54 35.02
CA PHE A 788 -8.46 -20.40 34.11
C PHE A 788 -7.58 -20.63 32.89
N ASP A 789 -7.85 -19.85 31.81
CA ASP A 789 -7.20 -19.98 30.51
C ASP A 789 -7.47 -18.75 29.63
N ASN A 790 -6.81 -18.67 28.47
CA ASN A 790 -7.13 -17.81 27.34
C ASN A 790 -7.36 -16.34 27.74
N PHE A 791 -6.31 -15.70 28.28
CA PHE A 791 -6.34 -14.25 28.44
C PHE A 791 -6.22 -13.59 27.07
N GLU A 792 -7.18 -12.74 26.75
CA GLU A 792 -7.17 -11.90 25.55
C GLU A 792 -7.19 -10.42 25.94
N LEU A 793 -6.57 -9.60 25.11
CA LEU A 793 -6.48 -8.17 25.36
C LEU A 793 -6.82 -7.39 24.10
N TYR A 794 -7.78 -6.47 24.18
CA TYR A 794 -8.17 -5.62 23.06
C TYR A 794 -8.06 -4.16 23.44
N TYR A 795 -7.33 -3.37 22.69
CA TYR A 795 -7.22 -1.93 22.86
C TYR A 795 -8.39 -1.22 22.19
N LEU A 796 -9.12 -0.38 22.94
CA LEU A 796 -10.32 0.32 22.51
C LEU A 796 -10.05 1.79 22.12
N GLY A 797 -8.79 2.24 22.18
CA GLY A 797 -8.41 3.63 21.99
C GLY A 797 -8.46 4.46 23.25
N THR A 798 -8.37 5.77 23.09
CA THR A 798 -8.29 6.73 24.22
C THR A 798 -9.64 7.30 24.66
N LYS A 799 -10.72 7.01 23.94
CA LYS A 799 -12.07 7.49 24.29
C LYS A 799 -12.75 6.53 25.26
N ASP A 800 -13.37 7.05 26.31
CA ASP A 800 -14.13 6.25 27.26
C ASP A 800 -15.28 5.51 26.54
N PRO A 801 -15.29 4.18 26.55
CA PRO A 801 -16.37 3.39 25.94
C PRO A 801 -17.77 3.69 26.53
N SER A 802 -17.85 4.17 27.77
CA SER A 802 -19.10 4.55 28.41
C SER A 802 -19.70 5.87 27.88
N ASP A 803 -18.87 6.73 27.25
CA ASP A 803 -19.33 7.98 26.67
C ASP A 803 -20.13 7.80 25.39
N ILE A 804 -19.95 6.69 24.68
CA ILE A 804 -20.80 6.34 23.52
C ILE A 804 -22.26 6.14 23.95
N GLY A 805 -22.50 5.63 25.14
CA GLY A 805 -23.85 5.54 25.74
C GLY A 805 -24.45 6.89 26.13
N LYS A 806 -23.63 7.86 26.53
CA LYS A 806 -24.09 9.18 26.98
C LYS A 806 -24.53 10.09 25.81
N VAL A 807 -23.88 10.02 24.67
CA VAL A 807 -24.31 10.78 23.48
C VAL A 807 -25.70 10.36 22.99
N ILE A 808 -26.10 9.12 23.24
CA ILE A 808 -27.44 8.59 22.95
C ILE A 808 -28.46 8.97 24.02
N SER A 809 -28.04 9.19 25.27
CA SER A 809 -28.96 9.48 26.40
C SER A 809 -29.39 10.94 26.55
N ASP A 810 -28.62 11.88 25.96
CA ASP A 810 -28.95 13.32 26.02
C ASP A 810 -29.89 13.80 24.90
N GLN A 811 -30.18 12.97 23.90
CA GLN A 811 -31.29 13.22 22.98
C GLN A 811 -32.58 12.63 23.55
N LYS A 812 -33.37 13.46 24.21
CA LYS A 812 -34.77 13.16 24.60
C LYS A 812 -35.58 12.86 23.35
N GLY A 813 -35.81 11.57 23.11
CA GLY A 813 -36.66 11.03 22.06
C GLY A 813 -35.93 10.03 21.17
N HIS A 814 -35.97 8.74 21.53
CA HIS A 814 -35.59 7.70 20.59
C HIS A 814 -36.48 7.84 19.34
N PRO A 815 -35.88 7.93 18.12
CA PRO A 815 -36.69 7.92 16.93
C PRO A 815 -37.43 6.59 16.83
N LYS A 816 -38.75 6.62 16.93
CA LYS A 816 -39.58 5.44 16.72
C LYS A 816 -39.46 5.04 15.24
N GLY A 817 -39.17 3.77 14.98
CA GLY A 817 -39.08 3.22 13.65
C GLY A 817 -37.94 2.23 13.47
N ILE A 818 -37.87 1.66 12.27
CA ILE A 818 -36.85 0.69 11.87
C ILE A 818 -35.81 1.41 11.01
N TYR A 819 -34.54 1.23 11.33
CA TYR A 819 -33.42 1.82 10.60
C TYR A 819 -32.42 0.75 10.20
N ASP A 820 -31.75 0.93 9.05
CA ASP A 820 -30.59 0.12 8.67
C ASP A 820 -29.33 0.57 9.45
N LEU A 821 -28.24 -0.17 9.32
CA LEU A 821 -26.96 0.16 9.98
C LEU A 821 -26.33 1.48 9.49
N CYS A 822 -26.82 2.03 8.37
CA CYS A 822 -26.37 3.34 7.86
C CYS A 822 -27.27 4.49 8.37
N GLY A 823 -28.22 4.21 9.28
CA GLY A 823 -29.12 5.20 9.88
C GLY A 823 -30.27 5.61 8.95
N ARG A 824 -30.54 4.92 7.84
CA ARG A 824 -31.68 5.20 6.96
C ARG A 824 -32.93 4.53 7.50
N LYS A 825 -34.00 5.32 7.63
CA LYS A 825 -35.32 4.83 8.09
C LYS A 825 -35.92 3.92 7.01
N ILE A 826 -36.38 2.74 7.44
CA ILE A 826 -37.13 1.80 6.60
C ILE A 826 -38.61 2.10 6.77
N PRO A 827 -39.40 2.28 5.69
CA PRO A 827 -40.82 2.59 5.79
C PRO A 827 -41.61 1.51 6.51
N ASP A 828 -42.54 1.93 7.39
CA ASP A 828 -43.30 1.05 8.27
C ASP A 828 -44.41 0.22 7.58
N ALA A 829 -44.63 0.38 6.28
CA ALA A 829 -45.73 -0.29 5.59
C ALA A 829 -45.28 -1.62 4.97
N ASP A 830 -45.75 -2.72 5.51
CA ASP A 830 -45.73 -4.08 4.93
C ASP A 830 -44.38 -4.67 4.47
N THR A 831 -43.27 -4.16 4.98
CA THR A 831 -41.95 -4.64 4.56
C THR A 831 -41.52 -5.83 5.37
N VAL A 832 -41.52 -7.01 4.77
CA VAL A 832 -40.79 -8.16 5.31
C VAL A 832 -39.31 -7.83 5.36
N LEU A 833 -38.79 -7.60 6.57
CA LEU A 833 -37.37 -7.31 6.76
C LEU A 833 -36.54 -8.50 6.28
N ARG A 834 -35.58 -8.23 5.39
CA ARG A 834 -34.64 -9.24 4.93
C ARG A 834 -33.68 -9.60 6.06
N LYS A 835 -33.05 -10.80 5.96
CA LYS A 835 -31.99 -11.21 6.88
C LYS A 835 -30.94 -10.10 7.01
N GLY A 836 -30.69 -9.65 8.24
CA GLY A 836 -29.77 -8.54 8.49
C GLY A 836 -29.86 -8.03 9.92
N ILE A 837 -29.10 -6.99 10.18
CA ILE A 837 -29.09 -6.26 11.46
C ILE A 837 -29.79 -4.91 11.27
N TYR A 838 -30.71 -4.59 12.16
CA TYR A 838 -31.52 -3.38 12.14
C TYR A 838 -31.53 -2.70 13.51
N ILE A 839 -31.80 -1.41 13.53
CA ILE A 839 -32.11 -0.67 14.77
C ILE A 839 -33.62 -0.44 14.80
N VAL A 840 -34.30 -1.08 15.72
CA VAL A 840 -35.75 -0.96 15.90
C VAL A 840 -36.01 -0.23 17.22
N ASP A 841 -36.62 0.94 17.16
CA ASP A 841 -36.92 1.79 18.33
C ASP A 841 -35.68 1.96 19.25
N GLY A 842 -34.53 2.21 18.62
CA GLY A 842 -33.25 2.40 19.29
C GLY A 842 -32.56 1.12 19.79
N ARG A 843 -33.07 -0.06 19.49
CA ARG A 843 -32.48 -1.35 19.90
C ARG A 843 -31.99 -2.14 18.69
N LYS A 844 -30.82 -2.75 18.80
CA LYS A 844 -30.28 -3.66 17.79
C LYS A 844 -31.13 -4.94 17.70
N VAL A 845 -31.68 -5.23 16.53
CA VAL A 845 -32.44 -6.44 16.23
C VAL A 845 -31.79 -7.20 15.10
N VAL A 846 -31.57 -8.51 15.28
CA VAL A 846 -31.01 -9.40 14.27
C VAL A 846 -32.14 -10.23 13.69
N ILE A 847 -32.41 -10.10 12.41
CA ILE A 847 -33.36 -10.92 11.68
C ILE A 847 -32.60 -12.11 11.10
N GLY A 848 -32.83 -13.30 11.67
CA GLY A 848 -32.26 -14.57 11.23
C GLY A 848 -33.33 -15.44 10.56
N LYS A 849 -33.07 -15.96 9.43
CA LYS A 849 -33.46 -17.07 8.63
C LYS A 849 -33.35 -16.72 7.20
#